data_34b7b607f46b25e1e0ae691f526d544c
#
_entry.id   34b7b607f46b25e1e0ae691f526d544c
#
_cell.length_a   1.000
_cell.length_b   1.000
_cell.length_c   1.000
_cell.angle_alpha   90.00
_cell.angle_beta   90.00
_cell.angle_gamma   90.00
#
_symmetry.space_group_name_H-M   'P 1'
#
loop_
_entity.id
_entity.type
_entity.pdbx_description
1 polymer ?
#
loop_
_entity_poly.entity_id
_entity_poly.type
_entity_poly.pdbx_seq_one_letter_code
_entity_poly.pdbx_strand_id
1 'polypeptide(L)'
;MKVIKRDGRAVDYNRDKIKIAIEKANNEVKPRERATKEEISEITKYIEELDKKRILVEDIQDIIEQQLMDRKRFDLAKKYMIYRYTRALVRKQNTTDESILGLIRNQNKELAEENSNKNSVLASTQRDYIAGEVSKDLTKRILLPEKITKAHEEGILHFHDMDYFLQPIFNCCLINIGDMLDNGTVMNGKLIESPKSFQVACTVMTQIIAAVASNQYGGQSVDISHLGKYVRKSYEKFKKEIETEFGNELSKDMIEKLAQQRLRKEVSSGVQTIQYQINTLMTTNGQSPFVTLFLNLKKDDPYIKENAMVIEEIIRQRYEGIKNEKGVYITPAFPKLIYVLDEHNCLKGGEYDYLTKLAVKCSSKRLYPDYISAKKMRENYEGNVFSPMGCRSFLSPWKDENGNYKFEGRFNQGVVSINLPQIAIIADGDEEKFWKLLDERLELCYEALMCRHYALLGTLSNTSPIHWRYGAIACMQPGEKIDKLLKDGYSTISLGYIGIYEMTKLMKGVSHTAPEGHDFAIKVMKHLRDTTDAWKAKTGIGFGLYGTPAESLCYRFAKIDKEKFGEIKDVTDKGYYTNSYHVDVREPIDAFKKLAFESEFQKISSGGAISYIEIPNMKNNLKALEDLVKFIYDNIQYAEFNTKSDYCHVCGFDGEIIINDKLEWECPNCGNKDKNKMNVTRRTCGYLGENFWNEGKTKEIKSRVLHL
;
A
#
# COMPACT_ATOMS: atom_id res chain seq x y z
N MET A 1 26.52 10.90 35.63
CA MET A 1 25.85 11.31 34.38
C MET A 1 25.87 10.17 33.39
N LYS A 2 24.72 9.86 32.74
CA LYS A 2 24.64 8.89 31.64
C LYS A 2 24.54 9.63 30.33
N VAL A 3 25.26 9.17 29.31
CA VAL A 3 25.21 9.71 27.94
C VAL A 3 24.30 8.82 27.11
N ILE A 4 23.26 9.41 26.55
CA ILE A 4 22.37 8.73 25.61
C ILE A 4 23.03 8.79 24.24
N LYS A 5 23.42 7.65 23.71
CA LYS A 5 23.97 7.52 22.35
C LYS A 5 22.87 7.71 21.32
N ARG A 6 23.26 7.89 20.05
CA ARG A 6 22.35 8.04 18.90
C ARG A 6 21.43 6.83 18.67
N ASP A 7 21.87 5.64 19.11
CA ASP A 7 21.12 4.38 19.08
C ASP A 7 20.23 4.16 20.31
N GLY A 8 20.01 5.21 21.13
CA GLY A 8 19.19 5.19 22.33
C GLY A 8 19.85 4.56 23.56
N ARG A 9 20.99 3.88 23.44
CA ARG A 9 21.66 3.22 24.56
C ARG A 9 22.24 4.24 25.54
N ALA A 10 21.99 4.05 26.81
CA ALA A 10 22.60 4.84 27.89
C ALA A 10 23.95 4.22 28.29
N VAL A 11 25.03 4.99 28.20
CA VAL A 11 26.37 4.60 28.63
C VAL A 11 26.89 5.57 29.68
N ASP A 12 27.90 5.14 30.44
CA ASP A 12 28.55 6.05 31.37
C ASP A 12 29.32 7.15 30.66
N TYR A 13 29.24 8.38 31.21
CA TYR A 13 30.02 9.50 30.74
C TYR A 13 31.51 9.17 30.85
N ASN A 14 32.26 9.48 29.79
CA ASN A 14 33.72 9.27 29.75
C ASN A 14 34.39 10.52 29.22
N ARG A 15 35.06 11.23 30.14
CA ARG A 15 35.79 12.47 29.90
C ARG A 15 36.88 12.33 28.84
N ASP A 16 37.60 11.21 28.83
CA ASP A 16 38.75 11.02 27.94
C ASP A 16 38.33 10.93 26.46
N LYS A 17 37.10 10.44 26.18
CA LYS A 17 36.59 10.44 24.82
C LYS A 17 36.39 11.83 24.24
N ILE A 18 36.01 12.80 25.07
CA ILE A 18 35.85 14.21 24.68
C ILE A 18 37.23 14.82 24.43
N LYS A 19 38.18 14.61 25.36
CA LYS A 19 39.57 15.09 25.22
C LYS A 19 40.19 14.63 23.93
N ILE A 20 40.13 13.29 23.66
CA ILE A 20 40.65 12.68 22.44
C ILE A 20 40.00 13.25 21.19
N ALA A 21 38.71 13.55 21.20
CA ALA A 21 38.00 14.12 20.06
C ALA A 21 38.50 15.56 19.75
N ILE A 22 38.69 16.39 20.78
CA ILE A 22 39.22 17.75 20.62
C ILE A 22 40.69 17.71 20.20
N GLU A 23 41.50 16.84 20.80
CA GLU A 23 42.93 16.67 20.46
C GLU A 23 43.14 16.24 19.00
N LYS A 24 42.26 15.36 18.49
CA LYS A 24 42.29 14.98 17.06
C LYS A 24 42.04 16.18 16.15
N ALA A 25 41.05 17.02 16.49
CA ALA A 25 40.79 18.25 15.74
C ALA A 25 41.95 19.26 15.85
N ASN A 26 42.60 19.36 17.03
CA ASN A 26 43.76 20.18 17.27
C ASN A 26 44.92 19.85 16.30
N ASN A 27 45.10 18.59 15.94
CA ASN A 27 46.18 18.18 15.03
C ASN A 27 45.97 18.69 13.59
N GLU A 28 44.76 19.10 13.23
CA GLU A 28 44.42 19.56 11.89
C GLU A 28 44.46 21.09 11.74
N VAL A 29 44.77 21.84 12.83
CA VAL A 29 44.85 23.28 12.80
C VAL A 29 46.24 23.80 13.14
N LYS A 30 46.54 25.05 12.72
CA LYS A 30 47.83 25.68 13.00
C LYS A 30 48.05 25.81 14.52
N PRO A 31 49.32 25.74 15.02
CA PRO A 31 49.60 25.77 16.46
C PRO A 31 48.95 26.90 17.24
N ARG A 32 48.84 28.09 16.66
CA ARG A 32 48.22 29.28 17.27
C ARG A 32 46.69 29.15 17.46
N GLU A 33 46.04 28.28 16.68
CA GLU A 33 44.57 28.09 16.71
C GLU A 33 44.17 26.87 17.56
N ARG A 34 45.14 26.15 18.11
CA ARG A 34 44.93 24.99 18.95
C ARG A 34 44.38 25.38 20.31
N ALA A 35 43.45 24.58 20.83
CA ALA A 35 43.05 24.64 22.22
C ALA A 35 44.19 24.09 23.11
N THR A 36 44.44 24.73 24.22
CA THR A 36 45.45 24.25 25.21
C THR A 36 44.88 23.07 26.00
N LYS A 37 45.74 22.36 26.74
CA LYS A 37 45.31 21.29 27.62
C LYS A 37 44.40 21.77 28.73
N GLU A 38 44.63 22.98 29.22
CA GLU A 38 43.85 23.67 30.23
C GLU A 38 42.44 23.98 29.67
N GLU A 39 42.33 24.57 28.46
CA GLU A 39 41.05 24.84 27.79
C GLU A 39 40.24 23.57 27.56
N ILE A 40 40.89 22.48 27.10
CA ILE A 40 40.23 21.18 26.92
C ILE A 40 39.71 20.61 28.25
N SER A 41 40.50 20.77 29.33
CA SER A 41 40.11 20.37 30.68
C SER A 41 38.90 21.17 31.19
N GLU A 42 38.89 22.47 30.95
CA GLU A 42 37.77 23.34 31.32
C GLU A 42 36.48 22.98 30.56
N ILE A 43 36.56 22.70 29.26
CA ILE A 43 35.39 22.27 28.46
C ILE A 43 34.81 21.00 29.03
N THR A 44 35.64 20.01 29.36
CA THR A 44 35.16 18.76 29.93
C THR A 44 34.55 18.95 31.32
N LYS A 45 35.16 19.82 32.15
CA LYS A 45 34.66 20.17 33.46
C LYS A 45 33.30 20.86 33.37
N TYR A 46 33.14 21.82 32.44
CA TYR A 46 31.87 22.52 32.18
C TYR A 46 30.75 21.50 31.88
N ILE A 47 31.00 20.46 31.05
CA ILE A 47 30.02 19.44 30.74
C ILE A 47 29.66 18.61 31.99
N GLU A 48 30.65 18.34 32.89
CA GLU A 48 30.43 17.61 34.13
C GLU A 48 29.58 18.43 35.13
N GLU A 49 29.70 19.72 35.13
CA GLU A 49 29.02 20.67 36.03
C GLU A 49 27.57 20.97 35.59
N LEU A 50 27.10 20.50 34.46
CA LEU A 50 25.72 20.73 33.96
C LEU A 50 24.62 20.05 34.81
N ASP A 51 24.96 19.29 35.84
CA ASP A 51 24.05 18.57 36.76
C ASP A 51 22.89 17.81 36.07
N LYS A 52 23.15 17.29 34.88
CA LYS A 52 22.18 16.46 34.14
C LYS A 52 22.39 15.01 34.48
N LYS A 53 21.34 14.32 34.96
CA LYS A 53 21.36 12.85 35.16
C LYS A 53 21.58 12.10 33.83
N ARG A 54 21.02 12.63 32.73
CA ARG A 54 21.13 12.10 31.35
C ARG A 54 21.36 13.25 30.38
N ILE A 55 22.22 13.05 29.37
CA ILE A 55 22.53 14.04 28.32
C ILE A 55 22.66 13.29 26.98
N LEU A 56 22.15 13.88 25.90
CA LEU A 56 22.33 13.33 24.55
C LEU A 56 23.79 13.53 24.09
N VAL A 57 24.32 12.58 23.33
CA VAL A 57 25.67 12.74 22.75
C VAL A 57 25.75 13.93 21.80
N GLU A 58 24.64 14.30 21.14
CA GLU A 58 24.58 15.49 20.29
C GLU A 58 24.69 16.78 21.10
N ASP A 59 23.97 16.87 22.23
CA ASP A 59 24.08 18.04 23.12
C ASP A 59 25.52 18.24 23.60
N ILE A 60 26.24 17.18 23.89
CA ILE A 60 27.66 17.26 24.26
C ILE A 60 28.48 17.82 23.09
N GLN A 61 28.21 17.40 21.86
CA GLN A 61 28.92 17.90 20.68
C GLN A 61 28.65 19.40 20.46
N ASP A 62 27.38 19.82 20.58
CA ASP A 62 26.96 21.20 20.43
C ASP A 62 27.60 22.09 21.50
N ILE A 63 27.70 21.63 22.75
CA ILE A 63 28.40 22.32 23.85
C ILE A 63 29.90 22.47 23.54
N ILE A 64 30.56 21.45 23.02
CA ILE A 64 31.97 21.50 22.64
C ILE A 64 32.19 22.58 21.57
N GLU A 65 31.37 22.59 20.53
CA GLU A 65 31.42 23.55 19.43
C GLU A 65 31.23 24.98 19.97
N GLN A 66 30.22 25.19 20.81
CA GLN A 66 29.97 26.47 21.45
C GLN A 66 31.15 26.92 22.30
N GLN A 67 31.68 26.05 23.17
CA GLN A 67 32.80 26.37 24.07
C GLN A 67 34.10 26.67 23.31
N LEU A 68 34.33 26.05 22.14
CA LEU A 68 35.47 26.37 21.29
C LEU A 68 35.29 27.75 20.63
N MET A 69 34.08 28.11 20.19
CA MET A 69 33.77 29.42 19.64
C MET A 69 33.90 30.53 20.68
N ASP A 70 33.37 30.33 21.89
CA ASP A 70 33.44 31.27 22.99
C ASP A 70 34.89 31.61 23.38
N ARG A 71 35.82 30.63 23.26
CA ARG A 71 37.25 30.78 23.45
C ARG A 71 37.98 31.32 22.21
N LYS A 72 37.23 31.79 21.19
CA LYS A 72 37.75 32.34 19.93
C LYS A 72 38.64 31.35 19.15
N ARG A 73 38.45 30.04 19.35
CA ARG A 73 39.14 28.96 18.61
C ARG A 73 38.38 28.62 17.34
N PHE A 74 38.15 29.60 16.47
CA PHE A 74 37.23 29.50 15.33
C PHE A 74 37.67 28.46 14.30
N ASP A 75 38.96 28.40 13.96
CA ASP A 75 39.45 27.39 12.99
C ASP A 75 39.33 26.00 13.57
N LEU A 76 39.58 25.81 14.86
CA LEU A 76 39.40 24.53 15.54
C LEU A 76 37.90 24.12 15.62
N ALA A 77 37.04 25.05 15.99
CA ALA A 77 35.58 24.80 16.01
C ALA A 77 35.08 24.37 14.61
N LYS A 78 35.50 25.10 13.56
CA LYS A 78 35.18 24.75 12.16
C LYS A 78 35.68 23.35 11.78
N LYS A 79 36.90 22.99 12.16
CA LYS A 79 37.45 21.66 11.91
C LYS A 79 36.70 20.57 12.67
N TYR A 80 36.32 20.85 13.91
CA TYR A 80 35.54 19.93 14.74
C TYR A 80 34.13 19.69 14.14
N MET A 81 33.44 20.75 13.69
CA MET A 81 32.15 20.66 12.98
C MET A 81 32.26 19.84 11.70
N ILE A 82 33.28 20.11 10.86
CA ILE A 82 33.53 19.37 9.62
C ILE A 82 33.80 17.91 9.93
N TYR A 83 34.65 17.61 10.92
CA TYR A 83 34.91 16.23 11.34
C TYR A 83 33.64 15.53 11.83
N ARG A 84 32.81 16.19 12.66
CA ARG A 84 31.51 15.68 13.10
C ARG A 84 30.60 15.36 11.90
N TYR A 85 30.49 16.32 10.97
CA TYR A 85 29.67 16.16 9.76
C TYR A 85 30.19 15.02 8.87
N THR A 86 31.48 14.96 8.60
CA THR A 86 32.09 13.88 7.81
C THR A 86 31.88 12.52 8.47
N ARG A 87 32.02 12.44 9.79
CA ARG A 87 31.74 11.21 10.55
C ARG A 87 30.24 10.82 10.52
N ALA A 88 29.36 11.80 10.51
CA ALA A 88 27.93 11.54 10.35
C ALA A 88 27.61 11.01 8.96
N LEU A 89 28.23 11.58 7.91
CA LEU A 89 28.09 11.08 6.52
C LEU A 89 28.65 9.66 6.37
N VAL A 90 29.85 9.39 6.86
CA VAL A 90 30.48 8.05 6.81
C VAL A 90 29.62 7.02 7.54
N ARG A 91 29.02 7.35 8.67
CA ARG A 91 28.12 6.46 9.39
C ARG A 91 26.80 6.22 8.62
N LYS A 92 26.25 7.26 7.97
CA LYS A 92 25.06 7.10 7.10
C LYS A 92 25.38 6.23 5.88
N GLN A 93 26.56 6.37 5.29
CA GLN A 93 27.05 5.51 4.20
C GLN A 93 27.24 4.07 4.69
N ASN A 94 27.86 3.86 5.83
CA ASN A 94 28.07 2.53 6.39
C ASN A 94 26.74 1.80 6.72
N THR A 95 25.69 2.51 7.14
CA THR A 95 24.37 1.89 7.38
C THR A 95 23.70 1.42 6.10
N THR A 96 23.87 2.14 4.99
CA THR A 96 23.36 1.72 3.68
C THR A 96 24.14 0.53 3.13
N ASP A 97 25.47 0.57 3.21
CA ASP A 97 26.34 -0.54 2.80
C ASP A 97 26.07 -1.81 3.65
N GLU A 98 25.91 -1.66 4.97
CA GLU A 98 25.56 -2.78 5.86
C GLU A 98 24.18 -3.35 5.57
N SER A 99 23.20 -2.50 5.26
CA SER A 99 21.86 -2.93 4.86
C SER A 99 21.89 -3.76 3.58
N ILE A 100 22.61 -3.27 2.56
CA ILE A 100 22.78 -3.95 1.26
C ILE A 100 23.54 -5.27 1.43
N LEU A 101 24.67 -5.27 2.12
CA LEU A 101 25.47 -6.48 2.36
C LEU A 101 24.70 -7.50 3.20
N GLY A 102 23.96 -7.04 4.21
CA GLY A 102 23.09 -7.86 5.03
C GLY A 102 21.97 -8.52 4.21
N LEU A 103 21.39 -7.79 3.25
CA LEU A 103 20.41 -8.33 2.33
C LEU A 103 20.99 -9.44 1.45
N ILE A 104 22.15 -9.18 0.81
CA ILE A 104 22.83 -10.15 -0.07
C ILE A 104 23.19 -11.43 0.69
N ARG A 105 23.57 -11.31 1.96
CA ARG A 105 23.91 -12.43 2.86
C ARG A 105 22.69 -13.09 3.54
N ASN A 106 21.46 -12.64 3.23
CA ASN A 106 20.21 -13.07 3.89
C ASN A 106 20.22 -12.87 5.41
N GLN A 107 20.88 -11.83 5.90
CA GLN A 107 21.00 -11.47 7.32
C GLN A 107 20.14 -10.28 7.74
N ASN A 108 19.64 -9.50 6.78
CA ASN A 108 18.76 -8.36 7.03
C ASN A 108 17.30 -8.80 6.99
N LYS A 109 16.77 -9.29 8.12
CA LYS A 109 15.38 -9.75 8.24
C LYS A 109 14.38 -8.63 8.08
N GLU A 110 14.65 -7.44 8.57
CA GLU A 110 13.74 -6.30 8.53
C GLU A 110 13.41 -5.90 7.07
N LEU A 111 14.44 -5.81 6.24
CA LEU A 111 14.27 -5.53 4.81
C LEU A 111 13.66 -6.72 4.06
N ALA A 112 14.05 -7.94 4.41
CA ALA A 112 13.54 -9.16 3.77
C ALA A 112 12.03 -9.38 4.03
N GLU A 113 11.51 -8.91 5.16
CA GLU A 113 10.10 -9.04 5.58
C GLU A 113 9.31 -7.72 5.41
N GLU A 114 9.87 -6.71 4.73
CA GLU A 114 9.23 -5.42 4.51
C GLU A 114 7.97 -5.55 3.61
N ASN A 115 8.02 -6.44 2.62
CA ASN A 115 6.93 -6.67 1.67
C ASN A 115 6.68 -8.17 1.48
N SER A 116 5.52 -8.65 1.93
CA SER A 116 5.12 -10.06 1.87
C SER A 116 4.88 -10.61 0.45
N ASN A 117 4.93 -9.77 -0.59
CA ASN A 117 4.83 -10.19 -2.00
C ASN A 117 6.19 -10.26 -2.71
N LYS A 118 7.27 -9.89 -2.02
CA LYS A 118 8.64 -9.95 -2.54
C LYS A 118 9.42 -11.09 -1.90
N ASN A 119 9.99 -11.96 -2.73
CA ASN A 119 10.90 -13.00 -2.24
C ASN A 119 12.34 -12.47 -2.26
N SER A 120 12.85 -12.07 -1.11
CA SER A 120 14.17 -11.44 -0.93
C SER A 120 15.36 -12.31 -1.31
N VAL A 121 15.18 -13.61 -1.54
CA VAL A 121 16.24 -14.53 -1.97
C VAL A 121 16.49 -14.44 -3.48
N LEU A 122 15.50 -14.01 -4.26
CA LEU A 122 15.60 -13.92 -5.72
C LEU A 122 16.52 -12.77 -6.14
N ALA A 123 17.43 -13.01 -7.08
CA ALA A 123 18.36 -12.02 -7.59
C ALA A 123 17.69 -10.78 -8.19
N SER A 124 16.53 -10.95 -8.87
CA SER A 124 15.73 -9.85 -9.39
C SER A 124 15.18 -8.96 -8.28
N THR A 125 14.65 -9.56 -7.21
CA THR A 125 14.15 -8.85 -6.04
C THR A 125 15.28 -8.16 -5.27
N GLN A 126 16.45 -8.82 -5.13
CA GLN A 126 17.63 -8.19 -4.51
C GLN A 126 18.10 -6.95 -5.26
N ARG A 127 18.07 -6.96 -6.59
CA ARG A 127 18.41 -5.78 -7.40
C ARG A 127 17.47 -4.60 -7.14
N ASP A 128 16.18 -4.85 -7.02
CA ASP A 128 15.18 -3.83 -6.68
C ASP A 128 15.41 -3.29 -5.27
N TYR A 129 15.65 -4.14 -4.28
CA TYR A 129 15.97 -3.73 -2.93
C TYR A 129 17.27 -2.91 -2.84
N ILE A 130 18.32 -3.28 -3.58
CA ILE A 130 19.57 -2.49 -3.63
C ILE A 130 19.30 -1.10 -4.19
N ALA A 131 18.56 -1.00 -5.30
CA ALA A 131 18.16 0.28 -5.86
C ALA A 131 17.30 1.09 -4.86
N GLY A 132 16.38 0.43 -4.16
CA GLY A 132 15.55 1.02 -3.12
C GLY A 132 16.34 1.58 -1.94
N GLU A 133 17.33 0.85 -1.42
CA GLU A 133 18.19 1.34 -0.32
C GLU A 133 19.03 2.57 -0.73
N VAL A 134 19.55 2.57 -1.96
CA VAL A 134 20.24 3.75 -2.51
C VAL A 134 19.27 4.94 -2.64
N SER A 135 18.05 4.69 -3.14
CA SER A 135 17.03 5.72 -3.26
C SER A 135 16.62 6.28 -1.88
N LYS A 136 16.39 5.43 -0.88
CA LYS A 136 16.07 5.84 0.50
C LYS A 136 17.16 6.74 1.09
N ASP A 137 18.43 6.36 0.90
CA ASP A 137 19.57 7.14 1.40
C ASP A 137 19.66 8.53 0.74
N LEU A 138 19.61 8.57 -0.60
CA LEU A 138 19.66 9.84 -1.34
C LEU A 138 18.45 10.72 -1.04
N THR A 139 17.27 10.12 -0.92
CA THR A 139 16.04 10.83 -0.58
C THR A 139 16.17 11.54 0.77
N LYS A 140 16.64 10.84 1.79
CA LYS A 140 16.82 11.40 3.15
C LYS A 140 17.92 12.45 3.25
N ARG A 141 19.01 12.27 2.52
CA ARG A 141 20.18 13.16 2.62
C ARG A 141 20.12 14.38 1.72
N ILE A 142 19.44 14.28 0.56
CA ILE A 142 19.57 15.27 -0.51
C ILE A 142 18.21 15.80 -0.97
N LEU A 143 17.22 14.93 -1.18
CA LEU A 143 16.00 15.29 -1.88
C LEU A 143 14.91 15.89 -0.97
N LEU A 144 14.82 15.44 0.28
CA LEU A 144 13.85 15.96 1.24
C LEU A 144 14.46 17.05 2.13
N PRO A 145 13.66 18.07 2.51
CA PRO A 145 14.04 19.01 3.56
C PRO A 145 14.38 18.26 4.86
N GLU A 146 15.40 18.72 5.59
CA GLU A 146 15.86 18.07 6.84
C GLU A 146 14.72 17.87 7.84
N LYS A 147 13.80 18.83 7.98
CA LYS A 147 12.65 18.73 8.88
C LYS A 147 11.70 17.58 8.53
N ILE A 148 11.52 17.29 7.24
CA ILE A 148 10.67 16.18 6.78
C ILE A 148 11.37 14.85 7.00
N THR A 149 12.67 14.76 6.69
CA THR A 149 13.48 13.58 6.99
C THR A 149 13.45 13.26 8.49
N LYS A 150 13.65 14.27 9.35
CA LYS A 150 13.60 14.13 10.80
C LYS A 150 12.22 13.69 11.28
N ALA A 151 11.15 14.31 10.77
CA ALA A 151 9.77 13.92 11.10
C ALA A 151 9.47 12.47 10.71
N HIS A 152 9.99 12.00 9.57
CA HIS A 152 9.87 10.60 9.16
C HIS A 152 10.67 9.67 10.11
N GLU A 153 11.93 9.99 10.41
CA GLU A 153 12.78 9.16 11.26
C GLU A 153 12.27 9.09 12.71
N GLU A 154 11.68 10.17 13.23
CA GLU A 154 11.06 10.23 14.57
C GLU A 154 9.67 9.61 14.64
N GLY A 155 9.12 9.11 13.53
CA GLY A 155 7.81 8.50 13.48
C GLY A 155 6.64 9.49 13.62
N ILE A 156 6.85 10.78 13.41
CA ILE A 156 5.81 11.81 13.39
C ILE A 156 4.90 11.61 12.19
N LEU A 157 5.52 11.36 11.04
CA LEU A 157 4.88 11.00 9.79
C LEU A 157 5.64 9.85 9.09
N HIS A 158 5.00 9.26 8.10
CA HIS A 158 5.66 8.31 7.20
C HIS A 158 5.56 8.82 5.77
N PHE A 159 6.72 9.11 5.18
CA PHE A 159 6.84 9.37 3.77
C PHE A 159 6.94 8.01 3.07
N HIS A 160 5.85 7.58 2.41
CA HIS A 160 5.79 6.27 1.78
C HIS A 160 6.75 6.14 0.60
N ASP A 161 7.17 4.92 0.29
CA ASP A 161 7.86 4.57 -0.95
C ASP A 161 9.08 5.47 -1.26
N MET A 162 9.92 5.74 -0.26
CA MET A 162 11.19 6.45 -0.44
C MET A 162 12.18 5.69 -1.32
N ASP A 163 12.03 4.38 -1.38
CA ASP A 163 12.78 3.46 -2.22
C ASP A 163 12.57 3.70 -3.72
N TYR A 164 11.51 4.43 -4.10
CA TYR A 164 11.23 4.82 -5.48
C TYR A 164 11.26 6.34 -5.73
N PHE A 165 11.46 7.15 -4.69
CA PHE A 165 11.33 8.61 -4.79
C PHE A 165 12.44 9.29 -5.59
N LEU A 166 13.57 8.65 -5.78
CA LEU A 166 14.68 9.17 -6.61
C LEU A 166 14.27 9.37 -8.08
N GLN A 167 13.32 8.61 -8.57
CA GLN A 167 12.84 8.66 -9.93
C GLN A 167 11.49 9.38 -10.02
N PRO A 168 11.18 10.08 -11.16
CA PRO A 168 9.90 10.78 -11.35
C PRO A 168 8.78 9.79 -11.73
N ILE A 169 8.52 8.83 -10.83
CA ILE A 169 7.44 7.84 -10.95
C ILE A 169 6.40 8.08 -9.86
N PHE A 170 5.18 7.61 -10.11
CA PHE A 170 4.04 7.84 -9.22
C PHE A 170 3.52 6.52 -8.62
N ASN A 171 2.55 6.63 -7.70
CA ASN A 171 2.06 5.50 -6.93
C ASN A 171 1.18 4.56 -7.76
N CYS A 172 -0.07 4.91 -7.99
CA CYS A 172 -1.11 4.03 -8.54
C CYS A 172 -1.86 4.68 -9.70
N CYS A 173 -2.45 3.88 -10.60
CA CYS A 173 -3.30 4.39 -11.69
C CYS A 173 -4.50 3.50 -11.98
N LEU A 174 -5.50 4.09 -12.65
CA LEU A 174 -6.51 3.38 -13.41
C LEU A 174 -6.09 3.39 -14.87
N ILE A 175 -5.77 2.23 -15.42
CA ILE A 175 -5.35 2.10 -16.82
C ILE A 175 -6.56 2.39 -17.72
N ASN A 176 -6.40 3.26 -18.72
CA ASN A 176 -7.38 3.45 -19.78
C ASN A 176 -7.31 2.31 -20.79
N ILE A 177 -7.60 1.10 -20.31
CA ILE A 177 -7.44 -0.13 -21.08
C ILE A 177 -8.38 -0.17 -22.30
N GLY A 178 -9.57 0.44 -22.17
CA GLY A 178 -10.53 0.52 -23.25
C GLY A 178 -9.95 1.21 -24.47
N ASP A 179 -9.36 2.38 -24.30
CA ASP A 179 -8.72 3.14 -25.36
C ASP A 179 -7.54 2.40 -26.00
N MET A 180 -6.65 1.83 -25.13
CA MET A 180 -5.46 1.10 -25.59
C MET A 180 -5.80 -0.16 -26.41
N LEU A 181 -6.90 -0.84 -26.09
CA LEU A 181 -7.37 -2.01 -26.85
C LEU A 181 -8.10 -1.57 -28.14
N ASP A 182 -8.84 -0.47 -28.11
CA ASP A 182 -9.63 -0.03 -29.26
C ASP A 182 -8.79 0.62 -30.34
N ASN A 183 -7.90 1.52 -29.93
CA ASN A 183 -7.08 2.31 -30.84
C ASN A 183 -5.68 1.72 -31.07
N GLY A 184 -5.37 0.64 -30.34
CA GLY A 184 -4.04 0.09 -30.29
C GLY A 184 -3.11 0.89 -29.36
N THR A 185 -1.90 0.40 -29.17
CA THR A 185 -0.88 1.02 -28.33
C THR A 185 0.52 0.72 -28.84
N VAL A 186 1.55 1.32 -28.23
CA VAL A 186 2.95 1.04 -28.57
C VAL A 186 3.68 0.50 -27.34
N MET A 187 4.33 -0.64 -27.46
CA MET A 187 5.19 -1.22 -26.43
C MET A 187 6.58 -1.50 -27.00
N ASN A 188 7.62 -1.03 -26.33
CA ASN A 188 9.01 -1.17 -26.77
C ASN A 188 9.23 -0.77 -28.25
N GLY A 189 8.59 0.30 -28.68
CA GLY A 189 8.68 0.81 -30.07
C GLY A 189 7.96 -0.04 -31.13
N LYS A 190 7.13 -1.00 -30.72
CA LYS A 190 6.32 -1.83 -31.62
C LYS A 190 4.84 -1.48 -31.48
N LEU A 191 4.20 -1.24 -32.64
CA LEU A 191 2.76 -1.00 -32.69
C LEU A 191 2.01 -2.30 -32.42
N ILE A 192 1.09 -2.24 -31.48
CA ILE A 192 0.12 -3.29 -31.17
C ILE A 192 -1.24 -2.82 -31.63
N GLU A 193 -1.74 -3.44 -32.68
CA GLU A 193 -3.05 -3.10 -33.25
C GLU A 193 -4.21 -3.58 -32.36
N SER A 194 -5.41 -3.03 -32.58
CA SER A 194 -6.63 -3.45 -31.90
C SER A 194 -6.87 -4.97 -32.05
N PRO A 195 -7.11 -5.70 -30.95
CA PRO A 195 -7.39 -7.13 -30.99
C PRO A 195 -8.61 -7.47 -31.84
N LYS A 196 -8.56 -8.62 -32.52
CA LYS A 196 -9.67 -9.15 -33.33
C LYS A 196 -10.39 -10.32 -32.65
N SER A 197 -9.93 -10.75 -31.47
CA SER A 197 -10.54 -11.81 -30.69
C SER A 197 -10.33 -11.60 -29.19
N PHE A 198 -11.11 -12.30 -28.38
CA PHE A 198 -11.00 -12.24 -26.94
C PHE A 198 -9.65 -12.75 -26.42
N GLN A 199 -9.15 -13.87 -26.97
CA GLN A 199 -7.86 -14.43 -26.58
C GLN A 199 -6.71 -13.44 -26.79
N VAL A 200 -6.71 -12.73 -27.95
CA VAL A 200 -5.69 -11.73 -28.25
C VAL A 200 -5.84 -10.51 -27.34
N ALA A 201 -7.08 -10.08 -27.05
CA ALA A 201 -7.34 -8.98 -26.12
C ALA A 201 -6.81 -9.29 -24.72
N CYS A 202 -7.00 -10.50 -24.21
CA CYS A 202 -6.45 -10.95 -22.93
C CYS A 202 -4.90 -10.91 -22.92
N THR A 203 -4.27 -11.36 -23.99
CA THR A 203 -2.81 -11.35 -24.13
C THR A 203 -2.27 -9.93 -24.16
N VAL A 204 -2.85 -9.04 -24.97
CA VAL A 204 -2.43 -7.63 -25.07
C VAL A 204 -2.65 -6.92 -23.72
N MET A 205 -3.78 -7.14 -23.06
CA MET A 205 -4.06 -6.57 -21.75
C MET A 205 -3.01 -6.95 -20.72
N THR A 206 -2.57 -8.22 -20.67
CA THR A 206 -1.55 -8.65 -19.71
C THR A 206 -0.16 -8.07 -20.02
N GLN A 207 0.17 -7.85 -21.29
CA GLN A 207 1.39 -7.15 -21.69
C GLN A 207 1.36 -5.67 -21.28
N ILE A 208 0.22 -5.01 -21.45
CA ILE A 208 0.01 -3.62 -20.97
C ILE A 208 0.19 -3.56 -19.46
N ILE A 209 -0.45 -4.47 -18.71
CA ILE A 209 -0.33 -4.57 -17.25
C ILE A 209 1.13 -4.70 -16.82
N ALA A 210 1.91 -5.56 -17.46
CA ALA A 210 3.32 -5.75 -17.16
C ALA A 210 4.17 -4.50 -17.46
N ALA A 211 3.91 -3.84 -18.59
CA ALA A 211 4.60 -2.62 -18.99
C ALA A 211 4.29 -1.45 -18.03
N VAL A 212 3.03 -1.28 -17.62
CA VAL A 212 2.60 -0.27 -16.66
C VAL A 212 3.22 -0.55 -15.29
N ALA A 213 3.14 -1.78 -14.78
CA ALA A 213 3.70 -2.17 -13.49
C ALA A 213 5.22 -1.95 -13.38
N SER A 214 5.93 -2.01 -14.51
CA SER A 214 7.37 -1.77 -14.57
C SER A 214 7.76 -0.28 -14.59
N ASN A 215 6.80 0.62 -14.67
CA ASN A 215 7.02 2.06 -14.78
C ASN A 215 6.35 2.88 -13.65
N GLN A 216 5.81 2.22 -12.63
CA GLN A 216 5.27 2.81 -11.40
C GLN A 216 5.58 1.91 -10.21
N TYR A 217 5.42 2.38 -8.97
CA TYR A 217 5.75 1.58 -7.80
C TYR A 217 4.55 0.96 -7.07
N GLY A 218 3.36 1.52 -7.23
CA GLY A 218 2.14 1.00 -6.60
C GLY A 218 1.27 0.17 -7.54
N GLY A 219 0.01 0.00 -7.16
CA GLY A 219 -0.93 -0.83 -7.88
C GLY A 219 -1.57 -0.16 -9.09
N GLN A 220 -2.13 -0.97 -9.95
CA GLN A 220 -2.92 -0.56 -11.11
C GLN A 220 -4.24 -1.31 -11.12
N SER A 221 -5.24 -0.74 -11.78
CA SER A 221 -6.53 -1.39 -11.94
C SER A 221 -7.01 -1.36 -13.37
N VAL A 222 -7.71 -2.42 -13.75
CA VAL A 222 -8.30 -2.61 -15.08
C VAL A 222 -9.79 -2.93 -14.91
N ASP A 223 -10.67 -2.19 -15.59
CA ASP A 223 -12.09 -2.53 -15.71
C ASP A 223 -12.26 -3.59 -16.82
N ILE A 224 -12.68 -4.80 -16.44
CA ILE A 224 -12.82 -5.91 -17.39
C ILE A 224 -14.05 -5.74 -18.31
N SER A 225 -14.93 -4.78 -18.04
CA SER A 225 -16.09 -4.52 -18.91
C SER A 225 -15.69 -4.16 -20.34
N HIS A 226 -14.46 -3.68 -20.55
CA HIS A 226 -13.93 -3.43 -21.89
C HIS A 226 -13.65 -4.70 -22.72
N LEU A 227 -13.67 -5.88 -22.11
CA LEU A 227 -13.41 -7.15 -22.79
C LEU A 227 -14.63 -7.72 -23.50
N GLY A 228 -15.85 -7.37 -23.08
CA GLY A 228 -17.09 -7.94 -23.62
C GLY A 228 -17.24 -7.83 -25.13
N LYS A 229 -16.85 -6.68 -25.71
CA LYS A 229 -16.88 -6.49 -27.17
C LYS A 229 -15.95 -7.44 -27.93
N TYR A 230 -14.83 -7.88 -27.34
CA TYR A 230 -13.92 -8.82 -27.97
C TYR A 230 -14.47 -10.25 -27.86
N VAL A 231 -15.25 -10.57 -26.83
CA VAL A 231 -16.03 -11.80 -26.75
C VAL A 231 -17.05 -11.85 -27.87
N ARG A 232 -17.77 -10.72 -28.14
CA ARG A 232 -18.71 -10.61 -29.27
C ARG A 232 -18.00 -10.78 -30.61
N LYS A 233 -16.85 -10.16 -30.82
CA LYS A 233 -16.04 -10.33 -32.03
C LYS A 233 -15.63 -11.80 -32.25
N SER A 234 -15.22 -12.49 -31.19
CA SER A 234 -14.88 -13.93 -31.26
C SER A 234 -16.08 -14.78 -31.61
N TYR A 235 -17.24 -14.51 -31.01
CA TYR A 235 -18.49 -15.21 -31.35
C TYR A 235 -18.84 -15.06 -32.84
N GLU A 236 -18.84 -13.83 -33.35
CA GLU A 236 -19.14 -13.54 -34.76
C GLU A 236 -18.14 -14.21 -35.70
N LYS A 237 -16.86 -14.21 -35.33
CA LYS A 237 -15.80 -14.92 -36.06
C LYS A 237 -16.08 -16.43 -36.13
N PHE A 238 -16.36 -17.09 -35.00
CA PHE A 238 -16.63 -18.52 -34.96
C PHE A 238 -17.88 -18.90 -35.75
N LYS A 239 -18.93 -18.10 -35.63
CA LYS A 239 -20.15 -18.32 -36.41
C LYS A 239 -19.88 -18.28 -37.90
N LYS A 240 -19.17 -17.25 -38.39
CA LYS A 240 -18.77 -17.14 -39.80
C LYS A 240 -17.86 -18.29 -40.27
N GLU A 241 -16.90 -18.70 -39.44
CA GLU A 241 -16.03 -19.83 -39.76
C GLU A 241 -16.84 -21.12 -39.94
N ILE A 242 -17.77 -21.41 -39.02
CA ILE A 242 -18.63 -22.58 -39.06
C ILE A 242 -19.54 -22.54 -40.30
N GLU A 243 -20.16 -21.39 -40.60
CA GLU A 243 -20.98 -21.19 -41.79
C GLU A 243 -20.16 -21.41 -43.07
N THR A 244 -18.90 -20.96 -43.10
CA THR A 244 -18.02 -21.14 -44.27
C THR A 244 -17.54 -22.58 -44.38
N GLU A 245 -17.24 -23.26 -43.27
CA GLU A 245 -16.70 -24.64 -43.24
C GLU A 245 -17.77 -25.68 -43.62
N PHE A 246 -19.01 -25.51 -43.15
CA PHE A 246 -20.06 -26.48 -43.26
C PHE A 246 -21.20 -26.10 -44.24
N GLY A 247 -21.28 -24.82 -44.64
CA GLY A 247 -22.30 -24.32 -45.56
C GLY A 247 -23.72 -24.61 -45.10
N ASN A 248 -24.52 -25.23 -45.98
CA ASN A 248 -25.90 -25.64 -45.70
C ASN A 248 -26.04 -27.04 -45.03
N GLU A 249 -24.93 -27.69 -44.66
CA GLU A 249 -24.96 -29.03 -44.05
C GLU A 249 -25.45 -29.00 -42.59
N LEU A 250 -25.35 -27.87 -41.94
CA LEU A 250 -25.77 -27.65 -40.55
C LEU A 250 -27.02 -26.76 -40.42
N SER A 251 -27.91 -27.13 -39.51
CA SER A 251 -29.01 -26.24 -39.14
C SER A 251 -28.49 -24.97 -38.41
N LYS A 252 -29.27 -23.89 -38.47
CA LYS A 252 -28.95 -22.64 -37.74
C LYS A 252 -28.74 -22.89 -36.25
N ASP A 253 -29.55 -23.73 -35.63
CA ASP A 253 -29.43 -24.10 -34.20
C ASP A 253 -28.13 -24.83 -33.90
N MET A 254 -27.67 -25.71 -34.83
CA MET A 254 -26.41 -26.40 -34.67
C MET A 254 -25.21 -25.46 -34.84
N ILE A 255 -25.27 -24.52 -35.80
CA ILE A 255 -24.25 -23.49 -35.99
C ILE A 255 -24.15 -22.66 -34.72
N GLU A 256 -25.28 -22.20 -34.17
CA GLU A 256 -25.34 -21.45 -32.93
C GLU A 256 -24.70 -22.21 -31.76
N LYS A 257 -25.09 -23.46 -31.57
CA LYS A 257 -24.57 -24.35 -30.51
C LYS A 257 -23.05 -24.54 -30.63
N LEU A 258 -22.54 -24.78 -31.81
CA LEU A 258 -21.10 -24.94 -32.06
C LEU A 258 -20.33 -23.62 -31.83
N ALA A 259 -20.88 -22.49 -32.30
CA ALA A 259 -20.29 -21.19 -32.09
C ALA A 259 -20.17 -20.86 -30.58
N GLN A 260 -21.23 -21.10 -29.81
CA GLN A 260 -21.24 -20.93 -28.37
C GLN A 260 -20.25 -21.89 -27.67
N GLN A 261 -20.11 -23.10 -28.11
CA GLN A 261 -19.14 -24.04 -27.55
C GLN A 261 -17.69 -23.59 -27.81
N ARG A 262 -17.37 -23.18 -29.04
CA ARG A 262 -16.05 -22.62 -29.39
C ARG A 262 -15.76 -21.34 -28.55
N LEU A 263 -16.76 -20.46 -28.41
CA LEU A 263 -16.65 -19.22 -27.63
C LEU A 263 -16.34 -19.51 -26.16
N ARG A 264 -17.10 -20.41 -25.52
CA ARG A 264 -16.85 -20.76 -24.10
C ARG A 264 -15.45 -21.30 -23.89
N LYS A 265 -14.94 -22.10 -24.82
CA LYS A 265 -13.56 -22.60 -24.78
C LYS A 265 -12.55 -21.48 -24.90
N GLU A 266 -12.77 -20.50 -25.79
CA GLU A 266 -11.89 -19.34 -25.93
C GLU A 266 -11.93 -18.44 -24.70
N VAL A 267 -13.11 -18.20 -24.12
CA VAL A 267 -13.24 -17.41 -22.89
C VAL A 267 -12.48 -18.07 -21.74
N SER A 268 -12.61 -19.37 -21.58
CA SER A 268 -11.85 -20.13 -20.57
C SER A 268 -10.34 -20.02 -20.78
N SER A 269 -9.86 -20.17 -22.02
CA SER A 269 -8.44 -20.06 -22.36
C SER A 269 -7.90 -18.63 -22.16
N GLY A 270 -8.68 -17.60 -22.54
CA GLY A 270 -8.30 -16.20 -22.37
C GLY A 270 -8.21 -15.80 -20.90
N VAL A 271 -9.17 -16.21 -20.07
CA VAL A 271 -9.13 -15.98 -18.63
C VAL A 271 -7.95 -16.72 -17.97
N GLN A 272 -7.68 -17.95 -18.41
CA GLN A 272 -6.50 -18.69 -17.96
C GLN A 272 -5.20 -17.96 -18.33
N THR A 273 -5.13 -17.38 -19.52
CA THR A 273 -4.00 -16.55 -19.95
C THR A 273 -3.79 -15.36 -19.02
N ILE A 274 -4.86 -14.62 -18.66
CA ILE A 274 -4.78 -13.53 -17.70
C ILE A 274 -4.22 -14.01 -16.37
N GLN A 275 -4.77 -15.08 -15.82
CA GLN A 275 -4.39 -15.60 -14.52
C GLN A 275 -2.94 -16.06 -14.47
N TYR A 276 -2.50 -16.85 -15.46
CA TYR A 276 -1.14 -17.38 -15.47
C TYR A 276 -0.09 -16.34 -15.82
N GLN A 277 -0.33 -15.47 -16.79
CA GLN A 277 0.64 -14.43 -17.15
C GLN A 277 0.88 -13.46 -15.99
N ILE A 278 -0.16 -13.02 -15.28
CA ILE A 278 0.01 -12.14 -14.12
C ILE A 278 0.85 -12.80 -13.02
N ASN A 279 0.64 -14.09 -12.77
CA ASN A 279 1.35 -14.80 -11.70
C ASN A 279 2.76 -15.29 -12.09
N THR A 280 3.07 -15.40 -13.38
CA THR A 280 4.37 -15.87 -13.86
C THR A 280 5.30 -14.77 -14.36
N LEU A 281 4.79 -13.55 -14.52
CA LEU A 281 5.60 -12.39 -14.91
C LEU A 281 6.28 -11.78 -13.67
N MET A 282 7.56 -11.45 -13.83
CA MET A 282 8.33 -10.68 -12.87
C MET A 282 8.55 -9.28 -13.45
N THR A 283 8.06 -8.25 -12.76
CA THR A 283 8.28 -6.86 -13.14
C THR A 283 9.65 -6.36 -12.68
N THR A 284 10.03 -5.17 -13.10
CA THR A 284 11.28 -4.52 -12.64
C THR A 284 11.30 -4.30 -11.12
N ASN A 285 10.13 -4.29 -10.46
CA ASN A 285 10.00 -4.12 -9.02
C ASN A 285 10.20 -5.44 -8.23
N GLY A 286 10.70 -6.50 -8.87
CA GLY A 286 11.03 -7.76 -8.21
C GLY A 286 9.84 -8.57 -7.70
N GLN A 287 8.65 -8.36 -8.25
CA GLN A 287 7.41 -9.06 -7.89
C GLN A 287 6.49 -9.21 -9.11
N SER A 288 5.44 -10.03 -8.98
CA SER A 288 4.36 -10.09 -9.96
C SER A 288 3.65 -8.74 -10.08
N PRO A 289 3.04 -8.41 -11.25
CA PRO A 289 2.30 -7.17 -11.42
C PRO A 289 1.25 -6.98 -10.32
N PHE A 290 1.35 -5.87 -9.58
CA PHE A 290 0.35 -5.50 -8.58
C PHE A 290 -0.89 -4.93 -9.29
N VAL A 291 -1.83 -5.82 -9.64
CA VAL A 291 -3.00 -5.48 -10.46
C VAL A 291 -4.31 -5.90 -9.83
N THR A 292 -5.31 -5.04 -9.98
CA THR A 292 -6.71 -5.29 -9.63
C THR A 292 -7.54 -5.44 -10.90
N LEU A 293 -8.34 -6.49 -11.00
CA LEU A 293 -9.39 -6.65 -11.99
C LEU A 293 -10.72 -6.22 -11.37
N PHE A 294 -11.33 -5.23 -11.95
CA PHE A 294 -12.60 -4.68 -11.51
C PHE A 294 -13.74 -5.35 -12.27
N LEU A 295 -14.45 -6.24 -11.57
CA LEU A 295 -15.54 -7.05 -12.12
C LEU A 295 -16.85 -6.27 -12.04
N ASN A 296 -17.01 -5.30 -12.93
CA ASN A 296 -18.14 -4.39 -12.98
C ASN A 296 -19.10 -4.77 -14.10
N LEU A 297 -20.28 -5.26 -13.73
CA LEU A 297 -21.34 -5.58 -14.67
C LEU A 297 -22.29 -4.39 -14.80
N LYS A 298 -22.05 -3.50 -15.77
CA LYS A 298 -22.85 -2.28 -15.98
C LYS A 298 -24.20 -2.63 -16.62
N LYS A 299 -25.31 -2.17 -16.04
CA LYS A 299 -26.69 -2.47 -16.48
C LYS A 299 -26.96 -2.08 -17.93
N ASP A 300 -26.44 -0.93 -18.34
CA ASP A 300 -26.68 -0.37 -19.69
C ASP A 300 -25.57 -0.71 -20.70
N ASP A 301 -24.69 -1.66 -20.38
CA ASP A 301 -23.62 -2.10 -21.27
C ASP A 301 -24.19 -2.97 -22.40
N PRO A 302 -23.98 -2.63 -23.68
CA PRO A 302 -24.43 -3.43 -24.83
C PRO A 302 -23.79 -4.84 -24.86
N TYR A 303 -22.71 -5.04 -24.08
CA TYR A 303 -21.98 -6.31 -23.95
C TYR A 303 -22.18 -6.98 -22.60
N ILE A 304 -23.25 -6.66 -21.87
CA ILE A 304 -23.51 -7.16 -20.50
C ILE A 304 -23.46 -8.69 -20.41
N LYS A 305 -24.01 -9.41 -21.40
CA LYS A 305 -24.02 -10.87 -21.45
C LYS A 305 -22.62 -11.45 -21.60
N GLU A 306 -21.83 -10.85 -22.46
CA GLU A 306 -20.44 -11.21 -22.69
C GLU A 306 -19.58 -10.92 -21.46
N ASN A 307 -19.78 -9.77 -20.85
CA ASN A 307 -19.10 -9.42 -19.60
C ASN A 307 -19.49 -10.34 -18.45
N ALA A 308 -20.76 -10.74 -18.35
CA ALA A 308 -21.21 -11.74 -17.38
C ALA A 308 -20.50 -13.09 -17.57
N MET A 309 -20.29 -13.53 -18.82
CA MET A 309 -19.55 -14.76 -19.15
C MET A 309 -18.07 -14.66 -18.73
N VAL A 310 -17.43 -13.51 -18.94
CA VAL A 310 -16.04 -13.26 -18.52
C VAL A 310 -15.93 -13.28 -17.00
N ILE A 311 -16.83 -12.57 -16.29
CA ILE A 311 -16.88 -12.52 -14.83
C ILE A 311 -17.09 -13.92 -14.25
N GLU A 312 -18.04 -14.67 -14.78
CA GLU A 312 -18.31 -16.05 -14.37
C GLU A 312 -17.05 -16.92 -14.45
N GLU A 313 -16.34 -16.85 -15.58
CA GLU A 313 -15.14 -17.68 -15.80
C GLU A 313 -13.97 -17.22 -14.91
N ILE A 314 -13.77 -15.92 -14.70
CA ILE A 314 -12.76 -15.40 -13.77
C ILE A 314 -12.99 -15.92 -12.36
N ILE A 315 -14.24 -15.88 -11.87
CA ILE A 315 -14.58 -16.36 -10.53
C ILE A 315 -14.45 -17.88 -10.43
N ARG A 316 -14.83 -18.64 -11.46
CA ARG A 316 -14.67 -20.10 -11.51
C ARG A 316 -13.22 -20.52 -11.41
N GLN A 317 -12.34 -19.93 -12.23
CA GLN A 317 -10.92 -20.25 -12.19
C GLN A 317 -10.27 -19.79 -10.88
N ARG A 318 -10.70 -18.66 -10.30
CA ARG A 318 -10.25 -18.26 -8.97
C ARG A 318 -10.69 -19.26 -7.89
N TYR A 319 -11.89 -19.79 -7.95
CA TYR A 319 -12.37 -20.81 -7.02
C TYR A 319 -11.53 -22.08 -7.06
N GLU A 320 -11.11 -22.51 -8.24
CA GLU A 320 -10.16 -23.63 -8.41
C GLU A 320 -8.78 -23.27 -7.82
N GLY A 321 -8.28 -22.08 -8.09
CA GLY A 321 -6.96 -21.61 -7.71
C GLY A 321 -5.91 -21.85 -8.80
N ILE A 322 -4.64 -21.69 -8.44
CA ILE A 322 -3.48 -21.93 -9.32
C ILE A 322 -2.63 -23.07 -8.76
N LYS A 323 -2.10 -23.93 -9.62
CA LYS A 323 -1.16 -24.98 -9.19
C LYS A 323 0.20 -24.37 -8.89
N ASN A 324 0.71 -24.64 -7.70
CA ASN A 324 2.09 -24.36 -7.36
C ASN A 324 3.05 -25.41 -7.98
N GLU A 325 4.35 -25.28 -7.75
CA GLU A 325 5.39 -26.18 -8.25
C GLU A 325 5.21 -27.65 -7.83
N LYS A 326 4.46 -27.91 -6.75
CA LYS A 326 4.14 -29.25 -6.23
C LYS A 326 2.82 -29.81 -6.77
N GLY A 327 2.19 -29.09 -7.71
CA GLY A 327 0.92 -29.49 -8.32
C GLY A 327 -0.32 -29.29 -7.44
N VAL A 328 -0.19 -28.59 -6.31
CA VAL A 328 -1.30 -28.29 -5.40
C VAL A 328 -1.96 -26.97 -5.78
N TYR A 329 -3.29 -26.94 -5.79
CA TYR A 329 -4.05 -25.72 -6.02
C TYR A 329 -4.03 -24.82 -4.80
N ILE A 330 -3.41 -23.64 -4.93
CA ILE A 330 -3.31 -22.61 -3.91
C ILE A 330 -4.08 -21.35 -4.32
N THR A 331 -4.29 -20.44 -3.37
CA THR A 331 -4.88 -19.12 -3.65
C THR A 331 -3.77 -18.17 -4.10
N PRO A 332 -3.79 -17.65 -5.35
CA PRO A 332 -2.82 -16.66 -5.80
C PRO A 332 -3.13 -15.28 -5.20
N ALA A 333 -2.08 -14.51 -4.87
CA ALA A 333 -2.23 -13.14 -4.39
C ALA A 333 -2.77 -12.21 -5.49
N PHE A 334 -2.35 -12.41 -6.73
CA PHE A 334 -2.74 -11.58 -7.88
C PHE A 334 -3.38 -12.41 -9.01
N PRO A 335 -4.17 -11.75 -9.88
CA PRO A 335 -4.75 -10.42 -9.73
C PRO A 335 -5.71 -10.34 -8.53
N LYS A 336 -5.75 -9.18 -7.87
CA LYS A 336 -6.82 -8.88 -6.92
C LYS A 336 -8.14 -8.80 -7.69
N LEU A 337 -9.20 -9.39 -7.16
CA LEU A 337 -10.54 -9.35 -7.76
C LEU A 337 -11.45 -8.50 -6.89
N ILE A 338 -12.11 -7.51 -7.51
CA ILE A 338 -13.14 -6.69 -6.87
C ILE A 338 -14.44 -6.89 -7.63
N TYR A 339 -15.44 -7.42 -6.97
CA TYR A 339 -16.76 -7.66 -7.51
C TYR A 339 -17.73 -6.55 -7.11
N VAL A 340 -18.35 -5.92 -8.10
CA VAL A 340 -19.31 -4.83 -7.88
C VAL A 340 -20.68 -5.40 -7.64
N LEU A 341 -21.24 -5.07 -6.48
CA LEU A 341 -22.64 -5.38 -6.12
C LEU A 341 -23.55 -4.29 -6.64
N ASP A 342 -24.50 -4.65 -7.48
CA ASP A 342 -25.54 -3.75 -7.98
C ASP A 342 -26.91 -4.47 -7.97
N GLU A 343 -28.00 -3.75 -8.17
CA GLU A 343 -29.38 -4.26 -8.08
C GLU A 343 -29.60 -5.54 -8.88
N HIS A 344 -29.15 -5.58 -10.12
CA HIS A 344 -29.39 -6.68 -11.06
C HIS A 344 -28.53 -7.93 -10.82
N ASN A 345 -27.51 -7.86 -9.96
CA ASN A 345 -26.66 -9.01 -9.67
C ASN A 345 -26.63 -9.43 -8.19
N CYS A 346 -27.04 -8.59 -7.23
CA CYS A 346 -26.98 -8.93 -5.81
C CYS A 346 -28.34 -9.07 -5.12
N LEU A 347 -29.43 -8.57 -5.74
CA LEU A 347 -30.75 -8.72 -5.19
C LEU A 347 -31.43 -10.01 -5.71
N LYS A 348 -32.18 -10.65 -4.82
CA LYS A 348 -32.88 -11.91 -5.14
C LYS A 348 -33.81 -11.72 -6.34
N GLY A 349 -33.63 -12.54 -7.37
CA GLY A 349 -34.41 -12.47 -8.61
C GLY A 349 -33.81 -11.57 -9.69
N GLY A 350 -32.65 -10.94 -9.43
CA GLY A 350 -31.87 -10.26 -10.46
C GLY A 350 -31.37 -11.25 -11.53
N GLU A 351 -31.30 -10.82 -12.78
CA GLU A 351 -30.89 -11.67 -13.92
C GLU A 351 -29.50 -12.30 -13.71
N TYR A 352 -28.62 -11.60 -12.98
CA TYR A 352 -27.24 -12.02 -12.72
C TYR A 352 -26.95 -12.36 -11.25
N ASP A 353 -27.97 -12.63 -10.42
CA ASP A 353 -27.86 -13.08 -9.02
C ASP A 353 -26.98 -14.34 -8.88
N TYR A 354 -26.96 -15.21 -9.88
CA TYR A 354 -26.09 -16.38 -9.91
C TYR A 354 -24.59 -16.04 -9.84
N LEU A 355 -24.16 -14.89 -10.38
CA LEU A 355 -22.76 -14.44 -10.31
C LEU A 355 -22.37 -14.07 -8.87
N THR A 356 -23.25 -13.40 -8.12
CA THR A 356 -23.01 -13.11 -6.71
C THR A 356 -22.95 -14.37 -5.86
N LYS A 357 -23.81 -15.36 -6.12
CA LYS A 357 -23.73 -16.68 -5.45
C LYS A 357 -22.42 -17.39 -5.75
N LEU A 358 -21.93 -17.31 -6.99
CA LEU A 358 -20.64 -17.86 -7.37
C LEU A 358 -19.49 -17.10 -6.69
N ALA A 359 -19.57 -15.77 -6.60
CA ALA A 359 -18.60 -14.93 -5.90
C ALA A 359 -18.53 -15.27 -4.40
N VAL A 360 -19.68 -15.41 -3.73
CA VAL A 360 -19.78 -15.84 -2.33
C VAL A 360 -19.14 -17.22 -2.12
N LYS A 361 -19.45 -18.18 -3.01
CA LYS A 361 -18.82 -19.51 -2.97
C LYS A 361 -17.29 -19.41 -3.13
N CYS A 362 -16.81 -18.53 -4.01
CA CYS A 362 -15.38 -18.31 -4.18
C CYS A 362 -14.74 -17.72 -2.92
N SER A 363 -15.33 -16.66 -2.35
CA SER A 363 -14.83 -16.01 -1.12
C SER A 363 -14.80 -16.94 0.08
N SER A 364 -15.71 -17.92 0.17
CA SER A 364 -15.71 -18.92 1.26
C SER A 364 -14.48 -19.82 1.26
N LYS A 365 -13.70 -19.84 0.16
CA LYS A 365 -12.54 -20.72 -0.04
C LYS A 365 -11.25 -19.95 -0.33
N ARG A 366 -11.32 -18.83 -1.08
CA ARG A 366 -10.16 -18.24 -1.77
C ARG A 366 -9.86 -16.78 -1.38
N LEU A 367 -10.44 -16.19 -0.34
CA LEU A 367 -10.29 -14.81 0.11
C LEU A 367 -10.78 -13.76 -0.90
N TYR A 368 -10.83 -14.05 -2.17
CA TYR A 368 -11.38 -13.19 -3.24
C TYR A 368 -12.69 -13.76 -3.80
N PRO A 369 -13.53 -12.93 -4.45
CA PRO A 369 -13.38 -11.49 -4.65
C PRO A 369 -13.70 -10.65 -3.39
N ASP A 370 -13.22 -9.40 -3.40
CA ASP A 370 -13.70 -8.35 -2.50
C ASP A 370 -14.97 -7.74 -3.08
N TYR A 371 -15.71 -6.98 -2.26
CA TYR A 371 -17.02 -6.45 -2.63
C TYR A 371 -17.07 -4.93 -2.53
N ILE A 372 -17.55 -4.29 -3.59
CA ILE A 372 -17.88 -2.86 -3.63
C ILE A 372 -19.38 -2.69 -3.88
N SER A 373 -20.04 -1.87 -3.08
CA SER A 373 -21.42 -1.47 -3.27
C SER A 373 -21.52 -0.34 -4.29
N ALA A 374 -22.14 -0.61 -5.44
CA ALA A 374 -22.44 0.42 -6.43
C ALA A 374 -23.39 1.49 -5.85
N LYS A 375 -24.36 1.09 -5.00
CA LYS A 375 -25.27 1.99 -4.31
C LYS A 375 -24.49 3.02 -3.47
N LYS A 376 -23.60 2.57 -2.61
CA LYS A 376 -22.78 3.44 -1.75
C LYS A 376 -21.76 4.27 -2.53
N MET A 377 -21.21 3.73 -3.59
CA MET A 377 -20.32 4.51 -4.46
C MET A 377 -21.08 5.67 -5.13
N ARG A 378 -22.27 5.42 -5.66
CA ARG A 378 -23.09 6.50 -6.26
C ARG A 378 -23.41 7.60 -5.25
N GLU A 379 -23.68 7.23 -3.99
CA GLU A 379 -23.90 8.20 -2.90
C GLU A 379 -22.65 9.05 -2.61
N ASN A 380 -21.45 8.46 -2.65
CA ASN A 380 -20.22 9.11 -2.24
C ASN A 380 -19.46 9.82 -3.38
N TYR A 381 -19.70 9.46 -4.64
CA TYR A 381 -18.93 9.92 -5.81
C TYR A 381 -19.82 10.42 -6.95
N GLU A 382 -20.77 11.30 -6.63
CA GLU A 382 -21.61 12.03 -7.60
C GLU A 382 -22.27 11.12 -8.65
N GLY A 383 -22.81 9.97 -8.20
CA GLY A 383 -23.50 9.01 -9.05
C GLY A 383 -22.60 8.04 -9.82
N ASN A 384 -21.29 8.07 -9.61
CA ASN A 384 -20.33 7.26 -10.34
C ASN A 384 -19.93 5.97 -9.62
N VAL A 385 -19.62 4.94 -10.42
CA VAL A 385 -19.07 3.65 -9.99
C VAL A 385 -17.79 3.41 -10.80
N PHE A 386 -16.67 3.28 -10.12
CA PHE A 386 -15.35 3.10 -10.75
C PHE A 386 -14.42 2.32 -9.83
N SER A 387 -13.34 1.77 -10.37
CA SER A 387 -12.36 0.99 -9.61
C SER A 387 -11.53 1.87 -8.68
N PRO A 388 -11.14 1.40 -7.49
CA PRO A 388 -9.99 1.96 -6.82
C PRO A 388 -8.71 1.68 -7.62
N MET A 389 -7.72 2.54 -7.49
CA MET A 389 -6.37 2.30 -8.00
C MET A 389 -5.64 1.32 -7.07
N GLY A 390 -5.18 0.20 -7.61
CA GLY A 390 -4.55 -0.85 -6.80
C GLY A 390 -5.50 -1.40 -5.73
N CYS A 391 -5.14 -1.25 -4.44
CA CYS A 391 -5.92 -1.85 -3.36
C CYS A 391 -7.14 -1.02 -2.94
N ARG A 392 -7.00 0.28 -2.67
CA ARG A 392 -8.07 1.12 -2.07
C ARG A 392 -7.99 2.61 -2.37
N SER A 393 -7.09 3.06 -3.24
CA SER A 393 -6.97 4.48 -3.55
C SER A 393 -8.06 4.92 -4.52
N PHE A 394 -8.99 5.75 -4.07
CA PHE A 394 -10.07 6.27 -4.90
C PHE A 394 -9.74 7.67 -5.43
N LEU A 395 -10.10 7.90 -6.68
CA LEU A 395 -10.05 9.21 -7.31
C LEU A 395 -11.23 10.06 -6.84
N SER A 396 -11.03 11.36 -6.67
CA SER A 396 -12.16 12.27 -6.58
C SER A 396 -12.84 12.45 -7.95
N PRO A 397 -14.16 12.67 -8.02
CA PRO A 397 -14.83 13.01 -9.27
C PRO A 397 -14.13 14.18 -9.97
N TRP A 398 -13.94 14.04 -11.27
CA TRP A 398 -13.33 15.05 -12.13
C TRP A 398 -13.97 14.98 -13.52
N LYS A 399 -14.23 16.15 -14.11
CA LYS A 399 -14.85 16.26 -15.42
C LYS A 399 -13.87 16.82 -16.45
N ASP A 400 -13.90 16.26 -17.63
CA ASP A 400 -13.15 16.74 -18.78
C ASP A 400 -13.73 18.07 -19.34
N GLU A 401 -13.12 18.60 -20.38
CA GLU A 401 -13.52 19.84 -21.05
C GLU A 401 -14.96 19.78 -21.63
N ASN A 402 -15.48 18.58 -21.87
CA ASN A 402 -16.83 18.34 -22.36
C ASN A 402 -17.85 18.13 -21.22
N GLY A 403 -17.41 18.21 -19.96
CA GLY A 403 -18.25 18.00 -18.78
C GLY A 403 -18.48 16.53 -18.42
N ASN A 404 -17.80 15.58 -19.06
CA ASN A 404 -17.93 14.15 -18.78
C ASN A 404 -17.01 13.72 -17.63
N TYR A 405 -17.51 12.87 -16.74
CA TYR A 405 -16.68 12.27 -15.73
C TYR A 405 -15.62 11.37 -16.35
N LYS A 406 -14.38 11.50 -15.87
CA LYS A 406 -13.26 10.67 -16.27
C LYS A 406 -12.60 10.06 -15.03
N PHE A 407 -12.45 8.75 -15.03
CA PHE A 407 -11.72 8.00 -13.98
C PHE A 407 -10.55 7.23 -14.57
N GLU A 408 -10.76 6.45 -15.62
CA GLU A 408 -9.67 5.78 -16.34
C GLU A 408 -8.69 6.77 -16.95
N GLY A 409 -7.42 6.40 -17.00
CA GLY A 409 -6.34 7.30 -17.41
C GLY A 409 -5.97 8.34 -16.35
N ARG A 410 -6.30 8.13 -15.09
CA ARG A 410 -5.93 9.01 -13.97
C ARG A 410 -5.10 8.26 -12.92
N PHE A 411 -4.40 8.99 -12.06
CA PHE A 411 -3.39 8.41 -11.18
C PHE A 411 -3.27 9.14 -9.83
N ASN A 412 -2.58 8.49 -8.88
CA ASN A 412 -2.21 9.07 -7.59
C ASN A 412 -0.71 9.35 -7.55
N GLN A 413 -0.34 10.56 -7.18
CA GLN A 413 1.05 11.04 -7.13
C GLN A 413 1.87 10.40 -6.00
N GLY A 414 1.23 10.08 -4.87
CA GLY A 414 1.86 9.47 -3.71
C GLY A 414 1.13 9.71 -2.40
N VAL A 415 1.69 9.17 -1.32
CA VAL A 415 1.08 9.14 0.01
C VAL A 415 2.06 9.61 1.08
N VAL A 416 1.55 10.30 2.10
CA VAL A 416 2.22 10.53 3.38
C VAL A 416 1.22 10.21 4.47
N SER A 417 1.62 9.46 5.51
CA SER A 417 0.72 9.09 6.62
C SER A 417 1.15 9.72 7.94
N ILE A 418 0.16 10.21 8.69
CA ILE A 418 0.33 10.79 10.02
C ILE A 418 0.20 9.73 11.12
N ASN A 419 1.02 9.83 12.17
CA ASN A 419 0.97 8.99 13.36
C ASN A 419 0.08 9.65 14.44
N LEU A 420 -1.19 9.28 14.50
CA LEU A 420 -2.14 9.84 15.47
C LEU A 420 -1.86 9.38 16.92
N PRO A 421 -1.52 8.09 17.19
CA PRO A 421 -1.12 7.65 18.53
C PRO A 421 -0.02 8.48 19.15
N GLN A 422 1.02 8.84 18.41
CA GLN A 422 2.13 9.64 18.95
C GLN A 422 1.68 11.04 19.39
N ILE A 423 0.72 11.64 18.68
CA ILE A 423 0.12 12.93 19.08
C ILE A 423 -0.57 12.78 20.44
N ALA A 424 -1.37 11.72 20.58
CA ALA A 424 -2.13 11.44 21.80
C ALA A 424 -1.20 11.12 22.99
N ILE A 425 -0.12 10.36 22.77
CA ILE A 425 0.91 10.09 23.80
C ILE A 425 1.50 11.40 24.33
N ILE A 426 1.87 12.33 23.45
CA ILE A 426 2.49 13.60 23.82
C ILE A 426 1.45 14.55 24.46
N ALA A 427 0.21 14.49 24.00
CA ALA A 427 -0.88 15.29 24.57
C ALA A 427 -1.22 14.90 26.00
N ASP A 428 -1.10 13.61 26.33
CA ASP A 428 -1.31 13.07 27.69
C ASP A 428 -2.70 13.44 28.26
N GLY A 429 -3.75 13.25 27.44
CA GLY A 429 -5.15 13.56 27.81
C GLY A 429 -5.56 15.04 27.68
N ASP A 430 -4.64 15.94 27.39
CA ASP A 430 -4.92 17.37 27.15
C ASP A 430 -5.44 17.58 25.73
N GLU A 431 -6.73 17.89 25.57
CA GLU A 431 -7.36 18.10 24.26
C GLU A 431 -6.84 19.35 23.54
N GLU A 432 -6.59 20.45 24.24
CA GLU A 432 -6.08 21.69 23.62
C GLU A 432 -4.70 21.44 23.02
N LYS A 433 -3.84 20.79 23.78
CA LYS A 433 -2.51 20.38 23.33
C LYS A 433 -2.59 19.37 22.17
N PHE A 434 -3.55 18.44 22.21
CA PHE A 434 -3.78 17.48 21.12
C PHE A 434 -4.08 18.18 19.79
N TRP A 435 -5.06 19.10 19.77
CA TRP A 435 -5.46 19.80 18.55
C TRP A 435 -4.32 20.67 18.00
N LYS A 436 -3.60 21.37 18.86
CA LYS A 436 -2.43 22.16 18.45
C LYS A 436 -1.35 21.29 17.80
N LEU A 437 -1.00 20.17 18.42
CA LEU A 437 -0.02 19.22 17.89
C LEU A 437 -0.49 18.58 16.57
N LEU A 438 -1.79 18.29 16.46
CA LEU A 438 -2.37 17.75 15.23
C LEU A 438 -2.20 18.73 14.07
N ASP A 439 -2.52 20.00 14.27
CA ASP A 439 -2.35 21.05 13.24
C ASP A 439 -0.89 21.25 12.85
N GLU A 440 0.02 21.30 13.82
CA GLU A 440 1.46 21.41 13.56
C GLU A 440 1.98 20.25 12.71
N ARG A 441 1.50 19.03 12.96
CA ARG A 441 1.92 17.82 12.21
C ARG A 441 1.23 17.72 10.86
N LEU A 442 0.01 18.21 10.72
CA LEU A 442 -0.66 18.31 9.43
C LEU A 442 0.08 19.24 8.48
N GLU A 443 0.65 20.35 8.98
CA GLU A 443 1.49 21.24 8.17
C GLU A 443 2.75 20.50 7.67
N LEU A 444 3.41 19.70 8.52
CA LEU A 444 4.53 18.84 8.09
C LEU A 444 4.11 17.82 7.03
N CYS A 445 2.92 17.22 7.17
CA CYS A 445 2.38 16.31 6.17
C CYS A 445 2.08 17.02 4.84
N TYR A 446 1.53 18.23 4.88
CA TYR A 446 1.32 19.05 3.70
C TYR A 446 2.62 19.30 2.94
N GLU A 447 3.65 19.78 3.64
CA GLU A 447 4.96 20.01 3.03
C GLU A 447 5.57 18.74 2.45
N ALA A 448 5.45 17.61 3.15
CA ALA A 448 5.93 16.32 2.66
C ALA A 448 5.18 15.87 1.39
N LEU A 449 3.86 16.08 1.33
CA LEU A 449 3.06 15.81 0.14
C LEU A 449 3.44 16.73 -1.02
N MET A 450 3.70 18.02 -0.73
CA MET A 450 4.18 18.96 -1.74
C MET A 450 5.56 18.58 -2.30
N CYS A 451 6.45 17.98 -1.50
CA CYS A 451 7.72 17.42 -2.03
C CYS A 451 7.46 16.37 -3.10
N ARG A 452 6.44 15.49 -2.92
CA ARG A 452 6.06 14.51 -3.94
C ARG A 452 5.52 15.17 -5.21
N HIS A 453 4.67 16.17 -5.05
CA HIS A 453 4.13 16.92 -6.17
C HIS A 453 5.24 17.61 -6.96
N TYR A 454 6.14 18.30 -6.30
CA TYR A 454 7.25 19.00 -6.94
C TYR A 454 8.24 18.07 -7.63
N ALA A 455 8.45 16.86 -7.11
CA ALA A 455 9.30 15.85 -7.74
C ALA A 455 8.79 15.38 -9.11
N LEU A 456 7.48 15.49 -9.36
CA LEU A 456 6.87 15.13 -10.65
C LEU A 456 6.80 16.30 -11.63
N LEU A 457 6.88 17.55 -11.18
CA LEU A 457 6.84 18.72 -12.06
C LEU A 457 8.02 18.73 -13.04
N GLY A 458 7.74 19.10 -14.28
CA GLY A 458 8.74 19.14 -15.35
C GLY A 458 9.09 17.76 -15.93
N THR A 459 8.51 16.67 -15.44
CA THR A 459 8.70 15.32 -16.01
C THR A 459 8.26 15.30 -17.47
N LEU A 460 9.12 14.78 -18.34
CA LEU A 460 8.83 14.68 -19.76
C LEU A 460 8.06 13.39 -20.09
N SER A 461 7.17 13.46 -21.07
CA SER A 461 6.38 12.31 -21.54
C SER A 461 7.23 11.12 -22.00
N ASN A 462 8.50 11.35 -22.32
CA ASN A 462 9.46 10.32 -22.73
C ASN A 462 9.96 9.45 -21.57
N THR A 463 9.78 9.86 -20.30
CA THR A 463 10.28 9.10 -19.14
C THR A 463 9.52 7.79 -18.94
N SER A 464 8.22 7.79 -19.23
CA SER A 464 7.38 6.60 -19.23
C SER A 464 6.38 6.64 -20.37
N PRO A 465 6.80 6.24 -21.59
CA PRO A 465 5.95 6.34 -22.77
C PRO A 465 4.62 5.61 -22.67
N ILE A 466 4.59 4.45 -21.99
CA ILE A 466 3.36 3.67 -21.80
C ILE A 466 2.29 4.47 -21.03
N HIS A 467 2.69 5.26 -20.03
CA HIS A 467 1.78 6.10 -19.26
C HIS A 467 1.39 7.36 -20.03
N TRP A 468 2.37 8.09 -20.54
CA TRP A 468 2.16 9.48 -20.96
C TRP A 468 1.88 9.64 -22.45
N ARG A 469 2.35 8.69 -23.29
CA ARG A 469 2.26 8.80 -24.74
C ARG A 469 1.37 7.76 -25.40
N TYR A 470 1.23 6.58 -24.81
CA TYR A 470 0.63 5.42 -25.48
C TYR A 470 -0.65 4.91 -24.81
N GLY A 471 -1.33 5.77 -24.06
CA GLY A 471 -2.73 5.62 -23.70
C GLY A 471 -3.04 5.11 -22.31
N ALA A 472 -2.07 4.56 -21.54
CA ALA A 472 -2.41 4.08 -20.19
C ALA A 472 -2.98 5.21 -19.31
N ILE A 473 -2.45 6.44 -19.43
CA ILE A 473 -2.97 7.65 -18.78
C ILE A 473 -3.31 8.72 -19.81
N ALA A 474 -2.39 9.01 -20.74
CA ALA A 474 -2.54 10.07 -21.72
C ALA A 474 -1.92 9.71 -23.07
N CYS A 475 -2.22 10.51 -24.10
CA CYS A 475 -1.66 10.41 -25.46
C CYS A 475 -0.89 11.69 -25.80
N MET A 476 0.15 12.00 -25.02
CA MET A 476 0.96 13.22 -25.16
C MET A 476 2.00 13.11 -26.27
N GLN A 477 2.41 14.26 -26.79
CA GLN A 477 3.51 14.33 -27.76
C GLN A 477 4.86 14.06 -27.10
N PRO A 478 5.87 13.57 -27.86
CA PRO A 478 7.23 13.40 -27.37
C PRO A 478 7.81 14.68 -26.79
N GLY A 479 8.40 14.62 -25.58
CA GLY A 479 9.04 15.75 -24.92
C GLY A 479 8.07 16.75 -24.26
N GLU A 480 6.78 16.50 -24.29
CA GLU A 480 5.78 17.31 -23.59
C GLU A 480 5.87 17.07 -22.08
N LYS A 481 5.72 18.13 -21.27
CA LYS A 481 5.69 18.03 -19.81
C LYS A 481 4.34 17.56 -19.30
N ILE A 482 4.36 16.69 -18.26
CA ILE A 482 3.11 16.13 -17.67
C ILE A 482 2.40 17.11 -16.71
N ASP A 483 2.92 18.31 -16.49
CA ASP A 483 2.47 19.27 -15.48
C ASP A 483 0.95 19.52 -15.51
N LYS A 484 0.34 19.51 -16.70
CA LYS A 484 -1.12 19.64 -16.86
C LYS A 484 -1.92 18.51 -16.20
N LEU A 485 -1.33 17.32 -16.03
CA LEU A 485 -1.95 16.17 -15.39
C LEU A 485 -1.78 16.17 -13.87
N LEU A 486 -1.03 17.12 -13.34
CA LEU A 486 -0.78 17.26 -11.87
C LEU A 486 -1.67 18.31 -11.22
N LYS A 487 -2.49 19.02 -11.99
CA LYS A 487 -3.30 20.17 -11.57
C LYS A 487 -4.80 19.90 -11.72
N ASP A 488 -5.59 20.82 -11.18
CA ASP A 488 -7.05 20.92 -11.35
C ASP A 488 -7.80 19.63 -10.98
N GLY A 489 -7.23 18.85 -10.04
CA GLY A 489 -7.81 17.60 -9.54
C GLY A 489 -7.72 16.42 -10.51
N TYR A 490 -6.98 16.53 -11.64
CA TYR A 490 -6.83 15.41 -12.59
C TYR A 490 -6.16 14.20 -11.93
N SER A 491 -5.07 14.40 -11.21
CA SER A 491 -4.46 13.38 -10.35
C SER A 491 -4.73 13.67 -8.87
N THR A 492 -4.58 12.65 -8.04
CA THR A 492 -4.76 12.77 -6.59
C THR A 492 -3.43 12.67 -5.85
N ILE A 493 -3.41 13.18 -4.62
CA ILE A 493 -2.33 13.00 -3.65
C ILE A 493 -2.96 12.76 -2.29
N SER A 494 -2.42 11.86 -1.48
CA SER A 494 -3.17 11.31 -0.35
C SER A 494 -2.49 11.56 1.00
N LEU A 495 -3.26 12.12 1.94
CA LEU A 495 -2.95 12.12 3.37
C LEU A 495 -3.49 10.83 3.99
N GLY A 496 -2.61 9.95 4.44
CA GLY A 496 -2.96 8.77 5.20
C GLY A 496 -2.95 8.99 6.71
N TYR A 497 -3.56 8.08 7.46
CA TYR A 497 -3.57 8.11 8.92
C TYR A 497 -3.55 6.71 9.51
N ILE A 498 -3.01 6.59 10.73
CA ILE A 498 -2.86 5.32 11.47
C ILE A 498 -3.33 5.52 12.91
N GLY A 499 -3.98 4.51 13.48
CA GLY A 499 -4.13 4.36 14.94
C GLY A 499 -5.25 5.19 15.56
N ILE A 500 -6.42 5.28 14.92
CA ILE A 500 -7.61 5.92 15.53
C ILE A 500 -7.97 5.26 16.87
N TYR A 501 -7.86 3.91 16.97
CA TYR A 501 -8.12 3.20 18.21
C TYR A 501 -7.18 3.66 19.33
N GLU A 502 -5.87 3.60 19.11
CA GLU A 502 -4.86 3.95 20.13
C GLU A 502 -4.94 5.42 20.53
N MET A 503 -5.12 6.31 19.55
CA MET A 503 -5.32 7.73 19.79
C MET A 503 -6.55 7.96 20.71
N THR A 504 -7.67 7.34 20.38
CA THR A 504 -8.91 7.49 21.17
C THR A 504 -8.75 6.90 22.56
N LYS A 505 -8.12 5.75 22.66
CA LYS A 505 -7.85 5.09 23.95
C LYS A 505 -7.02 5.97 24.88
N LEU A 506 -6.01 6.64 24.36
CA LEU A 506 -5.16 7.57 25.12
C LEU A 506 -5.90 8.85 25.54
N MET A 507 -6.71 9.43 24.64
CA MET A 507 -7.38 10.70 24.89
C MET A 507 -8.66 10.58 25.71
N LYS A 508 -9.37 9.43 25.61
CA LYS A 508 -10.69 9.23 26.25
C LYS A 508 -10.75 8.04 27.20
N GLY A 509 -9.69 7.23 27.29
CA GLY A 509 -9.66 6.04 28.16
C GLY A 509 -10.46 4.85 27.63
N VAL A 510 -11.22 5.01 26.54
CA VAL A 510 -12.12 4.00 25.95
C VAL A 510 -11.79 3.74 24.48
N SER A 511 -12.28 2.61 23.92
CA SER A 511 -12.22 2.35 22.50
C SER A 511 -13.04 3.36 21.68
N HIS A 512 -12.67 3.59 20.44
CA HIS A 512 -13.48 4.41 19.51
C HIS A 512 -14.81 3.74 19.12
N THR A 513 -15.05 2.49 19.51
CA THR A 513 -16.34 1.80 19.40
C THR A 513 -17.32 2.19 20.51
N ALA A 514 -16.83 2.74 21.64
CA ALA A 514 -17.67 3.30 22.68
C ALA A 514 -18.20 4.69 22.28
N PRO A 515 -19.41 5.11 22.73
CA PRO A 515 -20.04 6.37 22.27
C PRO A 515 -19.13 7.60 22.40
N GLU A 516 -18.54 7.82 23.58
CA GLU A 516 -17.64 8.96 23.83
C GLU A 516 -16.37 8.89 22.96
N GLY A 517 -15.82 7.70 22.77
CA GLY A 517 -14.67 7.47 21.90
C GLY A 517 -15.03 7.68 20.43
N HIS A 518 -16.22 7.25 20.01
CA HIS A 518 -16.72 7.45 18.65
C HIS A 518 -16.84 8.93 18.30
N ASP A 519 -17.47 9.72 19.17
CA ASP A 519 -17.64 11.17 18.93
C ASP A 519 -16.28 11.87 18.76
N PHE A 520 -15.30 11.54 19.60
CA PHE A 520 -13.96 12.09 19.48
C PHE A 520 -13.26 11.64 18.19
N ALA A 521 -13.32 10.34 17.86
CA ALA A 521 -12.73 9.79 16.64
C ALA A 521 -13.33 10.43 15.37
N ILE A 522 -14.64 10.58 15.31
CA ILE A 522 -15.32 11.24 14.17
C ILE A 522 -14.95 12.73 14.09
N LYS A 523 -14.81 13.42 15.22
CA LYS A 523 -14.34 14.81 15.23
C LYS A 523 -12.94 14.94 14.64
N VAL A 524 -12.01 14.04 15.01
CA VAL A 524 -10.65 14.02 14.42
C VAL A 524 -10.72 13.70 12.94
N MET A 525 -11.49 12.71 12.53
CA MET A 525 -11.63 12.34 11.11
C MET A 525 -12.19 13.48 10.25
N LYS A 526 -13.19 14.20 10.75
CA LYS A 526 -13.72 15.38 10.07
C LYS A 526 -12.67 16.48 9.94
N HIS A 527 -11.90 16.73 10.99
CA HIS A 527 -10.80 17.72 10.96
C HIS A 527 -9.74 17.36 9.91
N LEU A 528 -9.32 16.08 9.83
CA LEU A 528 -8.41 15.60 8.80
C LEU A 528 -8.99 15.78 7.38
N ARG A 529 -10.29 15.51 7.21
CA ARG A 529 -10.98 15.68 5.94
C ARG A 529 -11.07 17.16 5.54
N ASP A 530 -11.52 18.02 6.43
CA ASP A 530 -11.65 19.45 6.19
C ASP A 530 -10.28 20.07 5.85
N THR A 531 -9.21 19.60 6.49
CA THR A 531 -7.83 20.03 6.20
C THR A 531 -7.44 19.63 4.76
N THR A 532 -7.69 18.40 4.33
CA THR A 532 -7.38 17.98 2.96
C THR A 532 -8.21 18.73 1.92
N ASP A 533 -9.47 19.02 2.22
CA ASP A 533 -10.36 19.79 1.36
C ASP A 533 -9.91 21.27 1.27
N ALA A 534 -9.42 21.87 2.38
CA ALA A 534 -8.81 23.20 2.39
C ALA A 534 -7.52 23.25 1.55
N TRP A 535 -6.65 22.25 1.64
CA TRP A 535 -5.46 22.15 0.78
C TRP A 535 -5.81 22.06 -0.69
N LYS A 536 -6.84 21.25 -1.03
CA LYS A 536 -7.36 21.14 -2.40
C LYS A 536 -7.87 22.50 -2.90
N ALA A 537 -8.67 23.20 -2.11
CA ALA A 537 -9.18 24.52 -2.46
C ALA A 537 -8.08 25.56 -2.67
N LYS A 538 -7.04 25.54 -1.82
CA LYS A 538 -5.89 26.45 -1.89
C LYS A 538 -4.99 26.23 -3.10
N THR A 539 -4.79 24.96 -3.52
CA THR A 539 -3.74 24.60 -4.48
C THR A 539 -4.26 24.15 -5.84
N GLY A 540 -5.53 23.74 -5.93
CA GLY A 540 -6.07 23.05 -7.10
C GLY A 540 -5.58 21.60 -7.27
N ILE A 541 -4.75 21.09 -6.34
CA ILE A 541 -4.26 19.69 -6.37
C ILE A 541 -5.31 18.78 -5.73
N GLY A 542 -5.49 17.58 -6.25
CA GLY A 542 -6.48 16.60 -5.78
C GLY A 542 -6.11 15.93 -4.47
N PHE A 543 -6.04 16.67 -3.35
CA PHE A 543 -5.84 16.07 -2.03
C PHE A 543 -7.01 15.19 -1.61
N GLY A 544 -6.71 14.04 -0.98
CA GLY A 544 -7.71 13.14 -0.42
C GLY A 544 -7.27 12.54 0.91
N LEU A 545 -8.21 12.34 1.83
CA LEU A 545 -7.99 11.62 3.08
C LEU A 545 -8.04 10.11 2.81
N TYR A 546 -7.04 9.37 3.23
CA TYR A 546 -6.81 8.00 2.84
C TYR A 546 -6.67 7.06 4.03
N GLY A 547 -7.51 6.03 4.11
CA GLY A 547 -7.34 4.93 5.05
C GLY A 547 -6.10 4.11 4.67
N THR A 548 -4.95 4.48 5.19
CA THR A 548 -3.63 3.99 4.75
C THR A 548 -3.55 2.48 4.68
N PRO A 549 -3.09 1.89 3.57
CA PRO A 549 -2.64 0.50 3.57
C PRO A 549 -1.35 0.40 4.39
N ALA A 550 -1.40 -0.36 5.48
CA ALA A 550 -0.30 -0.45 6.43
C ALA A 550 0.26 -1.86 6.49
N GLU A 551 1.15 -2.21 5.57
CA GLU A 551 1.82 -3.49 5.59
C GLU A 551 2.79 -3.58 6.76
N SER A 552 3.82 -2.74 6.78
CA SER A 552 4.80 -2.65 7.86
C SER A 552 4.69 -1.36 8.69
N LEU A 553 3.89 -0.37 8.25
CA LEU A 553 3.80 0.94 8.88
C LEU A 553 3.25 0.90 10.31
N CYS A 554 2.22 0.10 10.57
CA CYS A 554 1.67 -0.07 11.91
C CYS A 554 2.69 -0.62 12.91
N TYR A 555 3.55 -1.53 12.47
CA TYR A 555 4.69 -2.03 13.25
C TYR A 555 5.76 -0.96 13.44
N ARG A 556 6.14 -0.27 12.37
CA ARG A 556 7.18 0.77 12.40
C ARG A 556 6.83 1.88 13.39
N PHE A 557 5.62 2.43 13.34
CA PHE A 557 5.20 3.48 14.27
C PHE A 557 5.17 3.01 15.72
N ALA A 558 4.58 1.84 15.98
CA ALA A 558 4.53 1.28 17.33
C ALA A 558 5.93 0.99 17.90
N LYS A 559 6.87 0.51 17.08
CA LYS A 559 8.27 0.25 17.46
C LYS A 559 8.97 1.55 17.86
N ILE A 560 8.90 2.60 17.02
CA ILE A 560 9.54 3.90 17.28
C ILE A 560 8.96 4.52 18.57
N ASP A 561 7.64 4.51 18.70
CA ASP A 561 6.97 5.11 19.86
C ASP A 561 7.26 4.33 21.15
N LYS A 562 7.33 2.99 21.10
CA LYS A 562 7.77 2.16 22.21
C LYS A 562 9.21 2.46 22.64
N GLU A 563 10.12 2.62 21.69
CA GLU A 563 11.53 3.00 21.96
C GLU A 563 11.63 4.40 22.57
N LYS A 564 10.78 5.33 22.16
CA LYS A 564 10.83 6.76 22.56
C LYS A 564 10.09 7.03 23.88
N PHE A 565 8.92 6.43 24.07
CA PHE A 565 8.01 6.74 25.18
C PHE A 565 7.85 5.57 26.18
N GLY A 566 8.38 4.41 25.86
CA GLY A 566 8.27 3.19 26.68
C GLY A 566 7.03 2.36 26.35
N GLU A 567 6.77 1.39 27.21
CA GLU A 567 5.64 0.47 27.09
C GLU A 567 4.37 1.12 27.68
N ILE A 568 3.36 1.30 26.84
CA ILE A 568 2.05 1.86 27.21
C ILE A 568 1.01 0.78 26.93
N LYS A 569 0.23 0.43 27.97
CA LYS A 569 -0.77 -0.64 27.90
C LYS A 569 -1.82 -0.37 26.81
N ASP A 570 -2.16 -1.39 26.06
CA ASP A 570 -3.11 -1.37 24.93
C ASP A 570 -2.73 -0.41 23.77
N VAL A 571 -1.51 0.14 23.80
CA VAL A 571 -0.98 1.06 22.80
C VAL A 571 0.32 0.51 22.21
N THR A 572 1.48 0.74 22.87
CA THR A 572 2.79 0.32 22.37
C THR A 572 3.18 -1.10 22.79
N ASP A 573 2.55 -1.67 23.81
CA ASP A 573 2.80 -3.03 24.31
C ASP A 573 2.42 -4.12 23.29
N LYS A 574 1.44 -3.87 22.42
CA LYS A 574 1.02 -4.79 21.36
C LYS A 574 2.12 -5.04 20.32
N GLY A 575 3.04 -4.07 20.14
CA GLY A 575 4.07 -4.09 19.11
C GLY A 575 3.54 -3.79 17.70
N TYR A 576 2.30 -3.31 17.57
CA TYR A 576 1.70 -2.81 16.34
C TYR A 576 0.58 -1.81 16.68
N TYR A 577 0.29 -0.87 15.77
CA TYR A 577 -0.89 -0.01 15.83
C TYR A 577 -2.03 -0.55 14.98
N THR A 578 -3.25 -0.21 15.35
CA THR A 578 -4.43 -0.52 14.55
C THR A 578 -4.38 0.24 13.22
N ASN A 579 -4.69 -0.45 12.13
CA ASN A 579 -4.67 0.15 10.81
C ASN A 579 -5.79 1.18 10.69
N SER A 580 -5.42 2.41 10.30
CA SER A 580 -6.34 3.54 10.05
C SER A 580 -7.47 3.65 11.09
N TYR A 581 -8.73 3.47 10.70
CA TYR A 581 -9.93 3.59 11.53
C TYR A 581 -10.49 2.26 12.05
N HIS A 582 -9.89 1.14 11.69
CA HIS A 582 -10.47 -0.18 11.98
C HIS A 582 -10.69 -0.41 13.47
N VAL A 583 -11.70 -1.22 13.79
CA VAL A 583 -11.86 -1.78 15.12
C VAL A 583 -10.61 -2.59 15.48
N ASP A 584 -10.12 -2.49 16.73
CA ASP A 584 -8.95 -3.26 17.17
C ASP A 584 -9.21 -4.76 16.94
N VAL A 585 -8.23 -5.44 16.34
CA VAL A 585 -8.35 -6.85 15.93
C VAL A 585 -8.67 -7.82 17.07
N ARG A 586 -8.49 -7.39 18.32
CA ARG A 586 -8.77 -8.15 19.55
C ARG A 586 -10.19 -7.91 20.08
N GLU A 587 -10.88 -6.89 19.58
CA GLU A 587 -12.19 -6.50 20.09
C GLU A 587 -13.29 -7.44 19.55
N PRO A 588 -14.04 -8.13 20.41
CA PRO A 588 -15.11 -9.01 20.00
C PRO A 588 -16.31 -8.17 19.52
N ILE A 589 -16.53 -8.15 18.23
CA ILE A 589 -17.64 -7.45 17.58
C ILE A 589 -18.18 -8.34 16.46
N ASP A 590 -19.51 -8.39 16.28
CA ASP A 590 -20.08 -9.12 15.15
C ASP A 590 -19.89 -8.36 13.82
N ALA A 591 -19.87 -9.12 12.71
CA ALA A 591 -19.58 -8.60 11.39
C ALA A 591 -20.51 -7.44 10.97
N PHE A 592 -21.79 -7.53 11.28
CA PHE A 592 -22.78 -6.52 10.89
C PHE A 592 -22.55 -5.20 11.63
N LYS A 593 -22.33 -5.28 12.95
CA LYS A 593 -22.01 -4.11 13.77
C LYS A 593 -20.70 -3.48 13.37
N LYS A 594 -19.68 -4.30 13.11
CA LYS A 594 -18.37 -3.82 12.64
C LYS A 594 -18.50 -3.05 11.33
N LEU A 595 -19.18 -3.62 10.33
CA LEU A 595 -19.35 -2.96 9.04
C LEU A 595 -20.21 -1.68 9.15
N ALA A 596 -21.27 -1.70 9.95
CA ALA A 596 -22.08 -0.51 10.20
C ALA A 596 -21.25 0.61 10.85
N PHE A 597 -20.46 0.28 11.87
CA PHE A 597 -19.57 1.21 12.55
C PHE A 597 -18.52 1.79 11.60
N GLU A 598 -17.78 0.94 10.88
CA GLU A 598 -16.71 1.35 9.99
C GLU A 598 -17.19 2.11 8.74
N SER A 599 -18.46 1.97 8.36
CA SER A 599 -19.03 2.63 7.18
C SER A 599 -18.97 4.16 7.25
N GLU A 600 -19.13 4.74 8.44
CA GLU A 600 -19.03 6.18 8.65
C GLU A 600 -17.62 6.71 8.41
N PHE A 601 -16.61 5.99 8.86
CA PHE A 601 -15.21 6.32 8.64
C PHE A 601 -14.81 6.19 7.17
N GLN A 602 -15.34 5.17 6.46
CA GLN A 602 -15.12 5.05 5.01
C GLN A 602 -15.67 6.26 4.26
N LYS A 603 -16.87 6.72 4.61
CA LYS A 603 -17.50 7.89 3.99
C LYS A 603 -16.67 9.17 4.16
N ILE A 604 -16.02 9.34 5.30
CA ILE A 604 -15.14 10.49 5.56
C ILE A 604 -13.82 10.35 4.77
N SER A 605 -13.31 9.15 4.57
CA SER A 605 -12.04 8.86 3.89
C SER A 605 -12.17 8.95 2.36
N SER A 606 -12.21 10.18 1.83
CA SER A 606 -12.45 10.47 0.40
C SER A 606 -11.43 9.89 -0.56
N GLY A 607 -10.20 9.70 -0.11
CA GLY A 607 -9.11 9.09 -0.89
C GLY A 607 -9.15 7.57 -0.90
N GLY A 608 -10.10 6.96 -0.18
CA GLY A 608 -10.35 5.54 -0.17
C GLY A 608 -10.05 4.83 1.15
N ALA A 609 -10.79 3.75 1.37
CA ALA A 609 -10.69 2.89 2.54
C ALA A 609 -11.28 1.51 2.25
N ILE A 610 -10.91 0.50 3.03
CA ILE A 610 -11.47 -0.87 2.98
C ILE A 610 -11.76 -1.32 4.40
N SER A 611 -12.85 -2.07 4.59
CA SER A 611 -13.13 -2.80 5.83
C SER A 611 -12.99 -4.30 5.61
N TYR A 612 -12.52 -5.04 6.61
CA TYR A 612 -12.38 -6.48 6.52
C TYR A 612 -13.02 -7.23 7.69
N ILE A 613 -13.53 -8.40 7.38
CA ILE A 613 -14.21 -9.29 8.29
C ILE A 613 -13.42 -10.59 8.42
N GLU A 614 -13.01 -10.92 9.64
CA GLU A 614 -12.43 -12.24 9.95
C GLU A 614 -13.56 -13.26 10.02
N ILE A 615 -13.55 -14.23 9.10
CA ILE A 615 -14.57 -15.28 9.04
C ILE A 615 -13.97 -16.66 9.26
N PRO A 616 -14.72 -17.57 9.92
CA PRO A 616 -14.32 -18.98 10.04
C PRO A 616 -14.44 -19.68 8.68
N ASN A 617 -14.26 -20.99 8.65
CA ASN A 617 -14.54 -21.78 7.46
C ASN A 617 -16.04 -21.80 7.16
N MET A 618 -16.44 -21.09 6.11
CA MET A 618 -17.84 -20.91 5.71
C MET A 618 -18.28 -21.79 4.54
N LYS A 619 -17.48 -22.80 4.14
CA LYS A 619 -17.80 -23.69 3.00
C LYS A 619 -19.17 -24.34 3.13
N ASN A 620 -19.63 -24.61 4.36
CA ASN A 620 -20.92 -25.26 4.63
C ASN A 620 -22.04 -24.29 5.06
N ASN A 621 -21.76 -22.99 5.12
CA ASN A 621 -22.76 -21.97 5.49
C ASN A 621 -22.68 -20.75 4.57
N LEU A 622 -22.89 -20.98 3.27
CA LEU A 622 -22.86 -19.93 2.25
C LEU A 622 -23.97 -18.89 2.45
N LYS A 623 -25.09 -19.31 3.09
CA LYS A 623 -26.22 -18.41 3.33
C LYS A 623 -25.85 -17.21 4.24
N ALA A 624 -25.08 -17.46 5.30
CA ALA A 624 -24.60 -16.38 6.16
C ALA A 624 -23.70 -15.39 5.40
N LEU A 625 -22.87 -15.88 4.46
CA LEU A 625 -22.08 -14.99 3.61
C LEU A 625 -22.92 -14.23 2.59
N GLU A 626 -23.98 -14.83 2.03
CA GLU A 626 -24.92 -14.14 1.15
C GLU A 626 -25.63 -12.99 1.90
N ASP A 627 -26.07 -13.23 3.14
CA ASP A 627 -26.71 -12.21 3.98
C ASP A 627 -25.73 -11.06 4.31
N LEU A 628 -24.46 -11.40 4.56
CA LEU A 628 -23.43 -10.42 4.81
C LEU A 628 -23.09 -9.61 3.54
N VAL A 629 -23.02 -10.24 2.36
CA VAL A 629 -22.80 -9.54 1.08
C VAL A 629 -23.97 -8.59 0.78
N LYS A 630 -25.21 -8.99 1.07
CA LYS A 630 -26.36 -8.11 0.95
C LYS A 630 -26.28 -6.92 1.92
N PHE A 631 -25.82 -7.15 3.15
CA PHE A 631 -25.58 -6.08 4.12
C PHE A 631 -24.51 -5.11 3.62
N ILE A 632 -23.42 -5.60 3.01
CA ILE A 632 -22.38 -4.77 2.39
C ILE A 632 -23.00 -3.87 1.32
N TYR A 633 -23.83 -4.41 0.41
CA TYR A 633 -24.50 -3.63 -0.63
C TYR A 633 -25.28 -2.45 -0.06
N ASP A 634 -25.99 -2.66 1.06
CA ASP A 634 -26.88 -1.65 1.65
C ASP A 634 -26.16 -0.64 2.55
N ASN A 635 -25.03 -1.00 3.18
CA ASN A 635 -24.51 -0.24 4.31
C ASN A 635 -23.09 0.29 4.16
N ILE A 636 -22.19 -0.39 3.42
CA ILE A 636 -20.79 -0.02 3.35
C ILE A 636 -20.27 -0.05 1.92
N GLN A 637 -19.39 0.87 1.58
CA GLN A 637 -18.89 1.01 0.23
C GLN A 637 -17.99 -0.13 -0.19
N TYR A 638 -17.02 -0.56 0.66
CA TYR A 638 -16.01 -1.52 0.31
C TYR A 638 -15.66 -2.44 1.49
N ALA A 639 -15.86 -3.72 1.30
CA ALA A 639 -15.54 -4.74 2.31
C ALA A 639 -14.91 -5.99 1.69
N GLU A 640 -14.12 -6.69 2.50
CA GLU A 640 -13.43 -7.91 2.13
C GLU A 640 -13.48 -8.96 3.25
N PHE A 641 -13.38 -10.25 2.86
CA PHE A 641 -13.40 -11.37 3.78
C PHE A 641 -12.01 -11.95 4.00
N ASN A 642 -11.68 -12.24 5.24
CA ASN A 642 -10.46 -12.93 5.65
C ASN A 642 -10.75 -14.41 5.90
N THR A 643 -10.94 -15.15 4.82
CA THR A 643 -11.04 -16.61 4.83
C THR A 643 -9.65 -17.21 5.05
N LYS A 644 -9.58 -18.42 5.61
CA LYS A 644 -8.31 -19.16 5.73
C LYS A 644 -8.18 -20.17 4.59
N SER A 645 -7.08 -20.11 3.85
CA SER A 645 -6.83 -20.94 2.67
C SER A 645 -5.35 -21.30 2.60
N ASP A 646 -4.89 -22.04 3.64
CA ASP A 646 -3.50 -22.47 3.75
C ASP A 646 -3.36 -23.95 3.42
N TYR A 647 -2.14 -24.37 3.08
CA TYR A 647 -1.83 -25.76 2.78
C TYR A 647 -0.48 -26.18 3.37
N CYS A 648 -0.44 -27.32 4.05
CA CYS A 648 0.79 -27.95 4.54
C CYS A 648 1.24 -29.06 3.60
N HIS A 649 2.43 -28.92 3.00
CA HIS A 649 3.00 -29.91 2.10
C HIS A 649 3.55 -31.17 2.77
N VAL A 650 3.65 -31.20 4.11
CA VAL A 650 4.13 -32.36 4.86
C VAL A 650 3.00 -33.38 5.05
N CYS A 651 1.80 -32.92 5.41
CA CYS A 651 0.69 -33.80 5.76
C CYS A 651 -0.56 -33.65 4.90
N GLY A 652 -0.57 -32.71 3.92
CA GLY A 652 -1.74 -32.45 3.08
C GLY A 652 -2.86 -31.66 3.75
N PHE A 653 -2.64 -31.07 4.92
CA PHE A 653 -3.65 -30.28 5.62
C PHE A 653 -4.05 -29.07 4.78
N ASP A 654 -5.36 -28.92 4.50
CA ASP A 654 -6.00 -27.79 3.83
C ASP A 654 -6.91 -27.07 4.86
N GLY A 655 -6.46 -25.92 5.36
CA GLY A 655 -7.17 -25.19 6.40
C GLY A 655 -6.37 -24.01 6.92
N GLU A 656 -6.50 -23.68 8.20
CA GLU A 656 -5.78 -22.59 8.86
C GLU A 656 -4.47 -23.09 9.47
N ILE A 657 -3.33 -22.61 8.99
CA ILE A 657 -2.04 -22.73 9.66
C ILE A 657 -1.98 -21.66 10.75
N ILE A 658 -1.66 -22.07 11.98
CA ILE A 658 -1.72 -21.22 13.16
C ILE A 658 -0.36 -20.55 13.46
N ILE A 659 -0.40 -19.51 14.30
CA ILE A 659 0.79 -18.88 14.88
C ILE A 659 0.85 -19.29 16.34
N ASN A 660 1.90 -20.03 16.73
CA ASN A 660 2.09 -20.50 18.10
C ASN A 660 2.53 -19.38 19.06
N ASP A 661 2.75 -19.71 20.36
CA ASP A 661 3.12 -18.72 21.37
C ASP A 661 4.54 -18.15 21.19
N LYS A 662 5.38 -18.81 20.40
CA LYS A 662 6.71 -18.31 20.01
C LYS A 662 6.70 -17.47 18.75
N LEU A 663 5.51 -17.11 18.24
CA LEU A 663 5.31 -16.40 16.96
C LEU A 663 5.82 -17.17 15.74
N GLU A 664 5.83 -18.50 15.80
CA GLU A 664 6.18 -19.37 14.68
C GLU A 664 4.91 -19.87 13.99
N TRP A 665 4.93 -19.92 12.67
CA TRP A 665 3.87 -20.55 11.89
C TRP A 665 3.95 -22.07 12.03
N GLU A 666 2.85 -22.70 12.38
CA GLU A 666 2.81 -24.12 12.73
C GLU A 666 1.55 -24.80 12.17
N CYS A 667 1.74 -25.93 11.51
CA CYS A 667 0.62 -26.75 11.02
C CYS A 667 -0.08 -27.42 12.23
N PRO A 668 -1.39 -27.21 12.44
CA PRO A 668 -2.10 -27.80 13.59
C PRO A 668 -2.23 -29.32 13.50
N ASN A 669 -2.07 -29.91 12.31
CA ASN A 669 -2.21 -31.36 12.13
C ASN A 669 -0.91 -32.14 12.35
N CYS A 670 0.24 -31.62 11.91
CA CYS A 670 1.52 -32.37 12.01
C CYS A 670 2.65 -31.63 12.71
N GLY A 671 2.41 -30.40 13.20
CA GLY A 671 3.43 -29.59 13.88
C GLY A 671 4.54 -29.05 12.98
N ASN A 672 4.40 -29.13 11.64
CA ASN A 672 5.38 -28.59 10.72
C ASN A 672 5.53 -27.07 10.90
N LYS A 673 6.79 -26.60 11.03
CA LYS A 673 7.17 -25.19 11.19
C LYS A 673 8.04 -24.67 10.03
N ASP A 674 8.41 -25.56 9.11
CA ASP A 674 9.22 -25.18 7.95
C ASP A 674 8.37 -24.38 6.97
N LYS A 675 8.62 -23.08 6.90
CA LYS A 675 7.94 -22.13 6.02
C LYS A 675 8.01 -22.53 4.53
N ASN A 676 9.06 -23.23 4.11
CA ASN A 676 9.23 -23.72 2.73
C ASN A 676 8.34 -24.94 2.41
N LYS A 677 7.74 -25.54 3.44
CA LYS A 677 6.84 -26.69 3.33
C LYS A 677 5.39 -26.35 3.65
N MET A 678 5.02 -25.09 3.55
CA MET A 678 3.65 -24.64 3.69
C MET A 678 3.36 -23.44 2.78
N ASN A 679 2.13 -23.35 2.31
CA ASN A 679 1.60 -22.15 1.67
C ASN A 679 0.64 -21.47 2.65
N VAL A 680 0.96 -20.24 3.03
CA VAL A 680 0.13 -19.44 3.94
C VAL A 680 -0.23 -18.13 3.23
N THR A 681 -1.52 -17.88 3.12
CA THR A 681 -2.03 -16.66 2.49
C THR A 681 -2.86 -15.86 3.48
N ARG A 682 -2.50 -14.61 3.70
CA ARG A 682 -3.22 -13.70 4.60
C ARG A 682 -3.44 -12.35 3.97
N ARG A 683 -4.52 -11.69 4.36
CA ARG A 683 -4.69 -10.27 4.06
C ARG A 683 -3.70 -9.45 4.87
N THR A 684 -3.00 -8.57 4.17
CA THR A 684 -2.04 -7.67 4.77
C THR A 684 -2.65 -6.29 4.98
N CYS A 685 -3.09 -5.65 3.93
CA CYS A 685 -3.67 -4.30 3.97
C CYS A 685 -4.49 -3.97 2.72
N GLY A 686 -5.36 -4.89 2.29
CA GLY A 686 -6.19 -4.75 1.09
C GLY A 686 -5.71 -5.56 -0.11
N TYR A 687 -4.63 -6.32 0.05
CA TYR A 687 -4.17 -7.37 -0.86
C TYR A 687 -3.65 -8.57 -0.05
N LEU A 688 -3.40 -9.67 -0.72
CA LEU A 688 -2.91 -10.89 -0.09
C LEU A 688 -1.38 -10.90 -0.08
N GLY A 689 -0.77 -11.37 1.03
CA GLY A 689 0.63 -11.71 1.14
C GLY A 689 0.82 -13.23 1.15
N GLU A 690 1.91 -13.70 0.53
CA GLU A 690 2.25 -15.12 0.39
C GLU A 690 3.60 -15.47 1.02
N ASN A 691 4.48 -14.47 1.18
CA ASN A 691 5.77 -14.65 1.83
C ASN A 691 5.71 -14.00 3.21
N PHE A 692 5.73 -14.73 4.24
CA PHE A 692 5.60 -14.34 5.65
C PHE A 692 5.80 -12.84 5.99
N TRP A 693 5.52 -12.47 7.22
CA TRP A 693 5.39 -11.06 7.65
C TRP A 693 6.35 -10.74 8.77
N ASN A 694 6.64 -9.44 8.97
CA ASN A 694 7.39 -8.94 10.12
C ASN A 694 6.72 -9.32 11.47
N GLU A 695 7.46 -9.16 12.56
CA GLU A 695 7.02 -9.54 13.90
C GLU A 695 5.72 -8.86 14.32
N GLY A 696 5.59 -7.55 14.08
CA GLY A 696 4.40 -6.80 14.47
C GLY A 696 3.16 -7.25 13.68
N LYS A 697 3.28 -7.50 12.38
CA LYS A 697 2.18 -8.02 11.56
C LYS A 697 1.82 -9.45 11.92
N THR A 698 2.81 -10.28 12.26
CA THR A 698 2.59 -11.65 12.77
C THR A 698 1.82 -11.63 14.09
N LYS A 699 2.16 -10.72 15.03
CA LYS A 699 1.42 -10.51 16.27
C LYS A 699 -0.01 -10.06 16.02
N GLU A 700 -0.20 -9.11 15.10
CA GLU A 700 -1.52 -8.62 14.74
C GLU A 700 -2.39 -9.74 14.15
N ILE A 701 -1.87 -10.54 13.20
CA ILE A 701 -2.58 -11.68 12.62
C ILE A 701 -2.96 -12.72 13.71
N LYS A 702 -2.04 -13.02 14.64
CA LYS A 702 -2.30 -13.93 15.75
C LYS A 702 -3.43 -13.44 16.66
N SER A 703 -3.56 -12.13 16.83
CA SER A 703 -4.51 -11.50 17.76
C SER A 703 -5.91 -11.33 17.18
N ARG A 704 -6.11 -11.62 15.90
CA ARG A 704 -7.39 -11.42 15.20
C ARG A 704 -8.49 -12.33 15.79
N VAL A 705 -9.62 -11.73 16.15
CA VAL A 705 -10.82 -12.46 16.58
C VAL A 705 -11.79 -12.63 15.41
N LEU A 706 -12.58 -13.70 15.44
CA LEU A 706 -13.62 -13.95 14.45
C LEU A 706 -14.81 -13.01 14.65
N HIS A 707 -15.46 -12.62 13.56
CA HIS A 707 -16.61 -11.72 13.55
C HIS A 707 -17.94 -12.44 13.20
N LEU A 708 -17.88 -13.71 12.79
CA LEU A 708 -19.03 -14.58 12.51
C LEU A 708 -18.97 -15.86 13.35
#